data_80493c4972df1efc87622c1130575e54
#
_entry.id   80493c4972df1efc87622c1130575e54
#
_cell.length_a   1.000
_cell.length_b   1.000
_cell.length_c   1.000
_cell.angle_alpha   90.00
_cell.angle_beta   90.00
_cell.angle_gamma   90.00
#
_symmetry.space_group_name_H-M   'P 1'
#
loop_
_entity.id
_entity.type
_entity.pdbx_description
1 polymer ?
#
loop_
_entity_poly.entity_id
_entity_poly.type
_entity_poly.pdbx_seq_one_letter_code
_entity_poly.pdbx_strand_id
1 'polypeptide(L)'
;MVKYRYIRIFLAVLVSISISSGVRAQVVLAPNASIQVAVQAGLEPNTLADLADEQVEAYQMKHHNDSTSNTWADRAKLNIKMTKDTVFVMPEHLRAQKTRPKVAVVLCGGGAKGAAHVGVLKVIEEIGIPVDMVVGTSIGGLVGGMYAIGYKADDIQEMFKTMDWKFLLSNVAVRRDASFRAKEDDQIYVLKVPFYGFLQERESMLNSGMVNGQNVFNVLNGYAGGYRDSLRFDQLPKEFACVATDLSSGARVVLREGSLPKAMRATMAIPGFFEAVELDGRVLVDGGVVDNYPVDVAKSLGADIVIGVDISDELYTNDELKSLTNVVQQLISLLGNDTYKQNIEQTNIYIKPDMAGYSTFSFNRQAIDSLIGRGEAAAQYKYKELASLARQLKEYKEEPPMRNNVRTYNAVPISKDMFYISDIEVNGVKPEHVRWILKRGALLKGVNKYKTNSVPYKQVLTGEDIDKAISRFYGTGAFNSVTYSMKGNDPQYPDTLVINLTPGPANELGLGVRYDTEEAAAVLLHMGIHTKALFGPSLGLTCRLSYNPYIKVNGAYTFQHFSKVNLEYLFKYEDVSIYDSGKITSHLRFNAQRVSFYLSNLYLRDFNMGVGVKYQNYHTDDFLHHEYEFAGTDLNFVSAFGKFQFDDRDSKYFPTGGGYVDGMYELVFGDVGSNDHWFSTFRIRANTTISFTDRLTFTPEISYRMVDEYGSIWIPYNNYVGGAEHGRYIDHQMAFVGINNIELVENHTLIGSASLRCRLWRKHYVSALAAWLRTSDIFESMFNQDGRGYGGYGLQYQYSTPLGPVGLTAQYSTFSRNTSLYLSLGYYF
;
A
#
# COMPACT_ATOMS: atom_id res chain seq x y z
N MET A 1 -9.82 2.89 41.98
CA MET A 1 -10.50 1.60 41.72
C MET A 1 -11.23 1.53 40.39
N VAL A 2 -11.60 2.63 39.76
CA VAL A 2 -12.32 2.63 38.47
C VAL A 2 -11.43 2.21 37.30
N LYS A 3 -10.12 2.59 37.26
CA LYS A 3 -9.19 2.25 36.19
C LYS A 3 -8.99 0.75 35.91
N TYR A 4 -9.11 -0.10 36.91
CA TYR A 4 -8.95 -1.56 36.74
C TYR A 4 -10.19 -2.27 36.21
N ARG A 5 -11.36 -1.65 36.28
CA ARG A 5 -12.63 -2.27 35.84
C ARG A 5 -12.73 -2.29 34.31
N TYR A 6 -12.24 -1.26 33.64
CA TYR A 6 -12.28 -1.17 32.18
C TYR A 6 -11.26 -2.09 31.49
N ILE A 7 -10.10 -2.32 32.11
CA ILE A 7 -9.10 -3.28 31.58
C ILE A 7 -9.65 -4.72 31.65
N ARG A 8 -10.41 -5.05 32.70
CA ARG A 8 -11.05 -6.37 32.80
C ARG A 8 -12.18 -6.57 31.81
N ILE A 9 -12.95 -5.54 31.49
CA ILE A 9 -13.99 -5.58 30.46
C ILE A 9 -13.35 -5.71 29.06
N PHE A 10 -12.26 -5.00 28.81
CA PHE A 10 -11.51 -5.08 27.56
C PHE A 10 -10.94 -6.49 27.32
N LEU A 11 -10.35 -7.11 28.32
CA LEU A 11 -9.87 -8.50 28.25
C LEU A 11 -11.03 -9.51 28.09
N ALA A 12 -12.16 -9.28 28.71
CA ALA A 12 -13.34 -10.14 28.57
C ALA A 12 -13.97 -10.07 27.18
N VAL A 13 -13.98 -8.91 26.54
CA VAL A 13 -14.47 -8.73 25.16
C VAL A 13 -13.53 -9.41 24.15
N LEU A 14 -12.22 -9.29 24.32
CA LEU A 14 -11.24 -9.99 23.49
C LEU A 14 -11.36 -11.51 23.58
N VAL A 15 -11.57 -12.04 24.79
CA VAL A 15 -11.77 -13.48 25.02
C VAL A 15 -13.11 -13.94 24.44
N SER A 16 -14.17 -13.14 24.50
CA SER A 16 -15.49 -13.48 23.95
C SER A 16 -15.49 -13.52 22.42
N ILE A 17 -14.74 -12.64 21.76
CA ILE A 17 -14.57 -12.64 20.31
C ILE A 17 -13.77 -13.88 19.86
N SER A 18 -12.76 -14.29 20.63
CA SER A 18 -11.97 -15.49 20.35
C SER A 18 -12.79 -16.80 20.47
N ILE A 19 -13.76 -16.84 21.35
CA ILE A 19 -14.62 -18.03 21.57
C ILE A 19 -15.68 -18.18 20.46
N SER A 20 -16.19 -17.08 19.91
CA SER A 20 -17.21 -17.11 18.87
C SER A 20 -16.66 -17.41 17.47
N SER A 21 -15.36 -17.18 17.22
CA SER A 21 -14.73 -17.38 15.91
C SER A 21 -13.96 -18.69 15.73
N GLY A 22 -13.97 -19.57 16.73
CA GLY A 22 -13.26 -20.87 16.66
C GLY A 22 -11.73 -20.78 16.64
N VAL A 23 -11.16 -19.61 16.86
CA VAL A 23 -9.71 -19.39 16.96
C VAL A 23 -9.28 -19.53 18.42
N ARG A 24 -8.52 -20.57 18.76
CA ARG A 24 -7.88 -20.70 20.07
C ARG A 24 -6.70 -19.75 20.17
N ALA A 25 -6.90 -18.58 20.76
CA ALA A 25 -5.81 -17.71 21.17
C ALA A 25 -5.34 -18.10 22.58
N GLN A 26 -4.15 -18.62 22.69
CA GLN A 26 -3.47 -18.84 23.98
C GLN A 26 -2.70 -17.55 24.30
N VAL A 27 -3.20 -16.77 25.25
CA VAL A 27 -2.50 -15.55 25.71
C VAL A 27 -1.47 -15.98 26.75
N VAL A 28 -0.22 -16.07 26.34
CA VAL A 28 0.94 -16.22 27.26
C VAL A 28 1.54 -14.82 27.42
N LEU A 29 1.39 -14.26 28.62
CA LEU A 29 2.02 -12.97 28.98
C LEU A 29 3.49 -13.22 29.32
N ALA A 30 4.39 -12.96 28.37
CA ALA A 30 5.82 -12.86 28.58
C ALA A 30 6.31 -11.42 28.31
N PRO A 31 7.40 -10.96 28.91
CA PRO A 31 7.83 -9.55 28.83
C PRO A 31 8.17 -9.01 27.43
N ASN A 32 8.13 -9.85 26.39
CA ASN A 32 8.38 -9.48 24.99
C ASN A 32 7.18 -9.79 24.06
N ALA A 33 5.97 -9.72 24.57
CA ALA A 33 4.74 -10.20 23.93
C ALA A 33 4.21 -9.41 22.72
N SER A 34 4.78 -8.25 22.38
CA SER A 34 4.26 -7.40 21.32
C SER A 34 4.37 -7.99 19.89
N ILE A 35 5.35 -8.85 19.64
CA ILE A 35 5.62 -9.39 18.30
C ILE A 35 4.79 -10.64 17.97
N GLN A 36 4.58 -11.52 18.95
CA GLN A 36 3.81 -12.76 18.72
C GLN A 36 2.30 -12.55 18.53
N VAL A 37 1.73 -11.50 19.14
CA VAL A 37 0.31 -11.17 18.97
C VAL A 37 0.04 -10.60 17.57
N ALA A 38 1.01 -9.89 16.98
CA ALA A 38 0.89 -9.29 15.66
C ALA A 38 0.76 -10.33 14.53
N VAL A 39 1.52 -11.40 14.60
CA VAL A 39 1.53 -12.46 13.57
C VAL A 39 0.27 -13.34 13.61
N GLN A 40 -0.31 -13.53 14.80
CA GLN A 40 -1.55 -14.31 14.95
C GLN A 40 -2.83 -13.50 14.68
N ALA A 41 -2.74 -12.18 14.68
CA ALA A 41 -3.88 -11.28 14.49
C ALA A 41 -4.13 -10.85 13.02
N GLY A 42 -3.35 -11.32 12.05
CA GLY A 42 -3.53 -10.95 10.65
C GLY A 42 -3.32 -9.46 10.38
N LEU A 43 -2.23 -8.90 10.90
CA LEU A 43 -1.88 -7.49 10.70
C LEU A 43 -1.70 -7.16 9.21
N GLU A 44 -2.00 -5.93 8.83
CA GLU A 44 -1.78 -5.46 7.46
C GLU A 44 -0.33 -5.68 7.00
N PRO A 45 -0.11 -5.98 5.71
CA PRO A 45 1.23 -6.24 5.14
C PRO A 45 2.25 -5.13 5.41
N ASN A 46 1.78 -3.88 5.53
CA ASN A 46 2.62 -2.74 5.93
C ASN A 46 3.21 -2.90 7.33
N THR A 47 2.43 -3.45 8.26
CA THR A 47 2.86 -3.71 9.64
C THR A 47 3.89 -4.84 9.69
N LEU A 48 3.75 -5.85 8.82
CA LEU A 48 4.68 -6.98 8.74
C LEU A 48 6.01 -6.60 8.08
N ALA A 49 5.97 -5.74 7.06
CA ALA A 49 7.19 -5.22 6.44
C ALA A 49 8.01 -4.34 7.41
N ASP A 50 7.32 -3.49 8.20
CA ASP A 50 7.97 -2.65 9.21
C ASP A 50 8.54 -3.49 10.37
N LEU A 51 7.85 -4.57 10.78
CA LEU A 51 8.34 -5.51 11.80
C LEU A 51 9.52 -6.34 11.29
N ALA A 52 9.53 -6.69 10.00
CA ALA A 52 10.67 -7.37 9.38
C ALA A 52 11.90 -6.46 9.31
N ASP A 53 11.73 -5.18 8.98
CA ASP A 53 12.82 -4.19 8.98
C ASP A 53 13.38 -3.97 10.39
N GLU A 54 12.54 -3.91 11.42
CA GLU A 54 12.96 -3.75 12.82
C GLU A 54 13.70 -4.99 13.34
N GLN A 55 13.28 -6.19 12.93
CA GLN A 55 13.98 -7.44 13.26
C GLN A 55 15.33 -7.55 12.53
N VAL A 56 15.40 -7.12 11.29
CA VAL A 56 16.66 -7.08 10.51
C VAL A 56 17.63 -6.08 11.13
N GLU A 57 17.17 -4.90 11.54
CA GLU A 57 18.02 -3.92 12.24
C GLU A 57 18.50 -4.45 13.61
N ALA A 58 17.62 -5.11 14.38
CA ALA A 58 17.98 -5.71 15.66
C ALA A 58 18.99 -6.88 15.50
N TYR A 59 18.79 -7.71 14.47
CA TYR A 59 19.73 -8.79 14.13
C TYR A 59 21.07 -8.24 13.65
N GLN A 60 21.06 -7.22 12.81
CA GLN A 60 22.29 -6.57 12.32
C GLN A 60 23.05 -5.86 13.45
N MET A 61 22.36 -5.19 14.39
CA MET A 61 22.99 -4.58 15.57
C MET A 61 23.61 -5.62 16.51
N LYS A 62 22.94 -6.75 16.72
CA LYS A 62 23.42 -7.83 17.58
C LYS A 62 24.69 -8.51 17.04
N HIS A 63 24.77 -8.67 15.72
CA HIS A 63 25.94 -9.28 15.07
C HIS A 63 27.02 -8.30 14.67
N HIS A 64 26.72 -6.99 14.63
CA HIS A 64 27.72 -5.93 14.37
C HIS A 64 28.59 -5.64 15.60
N ASN A 65 28.05 -5.85 16.80
CA ASN A 65 28.80 -5.65 18.06
C ASN A 65 29.76 -6.79 18.41
N ASP A 66 29.63 -7.97 17.80
CA ASP A 66 30.53 -9.11 18.04
C ASP A 66 31.72 -9.19 17.06
N SER A 67 31.81 -8.29 16.08
CA SER A 67 32.90 -8.26 15.11
C SER A 67 33.87 -7.11 15.38
N THR A 68 34.81 -7.32 16.22
CA THR A 68 36.08 -6.58 16.19
C THR A 68 36.70 -6.72 14.78
N SER A 69 36.66 -5.61 14.00
CA SER A 69 37.53 -5.31 12.85
C SER A 69 37.96 -6.48 11.93
N ASN A 70 37.01 -7.00 11.15
CA ASN A 70 37.33 -7.66 9.88
C ASN A 70 36.25 -7.30 8.87
N THR A 71 36.56 -6.41 7.98
CA THR A 71 35.69 -6.09 6.83
C THR A 71 35.48 -7.35 6.00
N TRP A 72 34.29 -7.50 5.39
CA TRP A 72 33.99 -8.63 4.49
C TRP A 72 35.06 -8.83 3.41
N ALA A 73 35.72 -7.75 2.98
CA ALA A 73 36.87 -7.78 2.09
C ALA A 73 38.06 -8.58 2.63
N ASP A 74 38.25 -8.60 3.95
CA ASP A 74 39.32 -9.38 4.58
C ASP A 74 38.93 -10.86 4.74
N ARG A 75 37.66 -11.17 4.96
CA ARG A 75 37.14 -12.55 4.92
C ARG A 75 37.13 -13.11 3.48
N ALA A 76 36.78 -12.30 2.49
CA ALA A 76 36.90 -12.69 1.08
C ALA A 76 38.35 -12.97 0.70
N LYS A 77 39.34 -12.18 1.20
CA LYS A 77 40.77 -12.42 1.02
C LYS A 77 41.28 -13.68 1.72
N LEU A 78 40.70 -14.06 2.89
CA LEU A 78 41.08 -15.29 3.58
C LEU A 78 40.60 -16.56 2.85
N ASN A 79 39.40 -16.52 2.24
CA ASN A 79 38.89 -17.63 1.41
C ASN A 79 39.61 -17.77 0.07
N ILE A 80 40.22 -16.72 -0.46
CA ILE A 80 41.02 -16.74 -1.69
C ILE A 80 42.27 -17.58 -1.55
N LYS A 81 42.74 -17.88 -0.31
CA LYS A 81 44.00 -18.67 -0.07
C LYS A 81 43.79 -20.18 -0.13
N MET A 82 42.57 -20.70 -0.28
CA MET A 82 42.30 -22.14 -0.12
C MET A 82 41.82 -22.90 -1.37
N THR A 83 41.86 -22.36 -2.56
CA THR A 83 41.43 -23.11 -3.76
C THR A 83 42.51 -23.13 -4.84
N LYS A 84 42.78 -24.33 -5.37
CA LYS A 84 43.52 -24.54 -6.62
C LYS A 84 42.89 -23.66 -7.72
N ASP A 85 43.78 -23.08 -8.53
CA ASP A 85 43.41 -22.35 -9.77
C ASP A 85 42.67 -23.29 -10.73
N THR A 86 41.38 -23.46 -10.54
CA THR A 86 40.56 -24.28 -11.42
C THR A 86 40.23 -23.46 -12.66
N VAL A 87 40.57 -24.03 -13.81
CA VAL A 87 40.25 -23.45 -15.12
C VAL A 87 39.12 -24.32 -15.69
N PHE A 88 38.08 -23.71 -16.22
CA PHE A 88 37.01 -24.45 -16.92
C PHE A 88 37.61 -25.13 -18.14
N VAL A 89 37.36 -26.44 -18.26
CA VAL A 89 37.80 -27.24 -19.41
C VAL A 89 36.53 -27.75 -20.11
N MET A 90 36.34 -27.38 -21.34
CA MET A 90 35.22 -27.81 -22.18
C MET A 90 35.20 -29.35 -22.28
N PRO A 91 34.09 -30.03 -21.98
CA PRO A 91 33.93 -31.48 -22.18
C PRO A 91 34.24 -31.90 -23.61
N GLU A 92 34.91 -33.06 -23.78
CA GLU A 92 35.44 -33.52 -25.06
C GLU A 92 34.31 -33.65 -26.12
N HIS A 93 33.14 -34.16 -25.75
CA HIS A 93 31.98 -34.28 -26.63
C HIS A 93 31.46 -32.93 -27.14
N LEU A 94 31.61 -31.84 -26.38
CA LEU A 94 31.25 -30.48 -26.80
C LEU A 94 32.28 -29.86 -27.70
N ARG A 95 33.59 -30.14 -27.47
CA ARG A 95 34.70 -29.69 -28.37
C ARG A 95 34.58 -30.26 -29.79
N ALA A 96 34.00 -31.44 -29.92
CA ALA A 96 33.82 -32.11 -31.21
C ALA A 96 32.64 -31.54 -32.02
N GLN A 97 31.79 -30.69 -31.39
CA GLN A 97 30.65 -30.08 -32.07
C GLN A 97 31.09 -28.99 -33.05
N LYS A 98 30.41 -28.86 -34.20
CA LYS A 98 30.62 -27.79 -35.17
C LYS A 98 29.95 -26.48 -34.77
N THR A 99 28.89 -26.57 -34.02
CA THR A 99 28.08 -25.45 -33.50
C THR A 99 28.54 -25.09 -32.10
N ARG A 100 28.45 -23.82 -31.76
CA ARG A 100 28.78 -23.34 -30.39
C ARG A 100 27.84 -23.99 -29.37
N PRO A 101 28.38 -24.53 -28.26
CA PRO A 101 27.55 -25.04 -27.15
C PRO A 101 26.63 -23.97 -26.60
N LYS A 102 25.36 -24.35 -26.31
CA LYS A 102 24.38 -23.44 -25.69
C LYS A 102 24.69 -23.24 -24.22
N VAL A 103 24.82 -21.99 -23.80
CA VAL A 103 25.10 -21.57 -22.42
C VAL A 103 23.79 -21.14 -21.74
N ALA A 104 23.43 -21.79 -20.66
CA ALA A 104 22.33 -21.37 -19.79
C ALA A 104 22.83 -20.74 -18.52
N VAL A 105 22.13 -19.71 -18.03
CA VAL A 105 22.27 -19.19 -16.67
C VAL A 105 21.05 -19.67 -15.87
N VAL A 106 21.28 -20.34 -14.76
CA VAL A 106 20.23 -20.80 -13.83
C VAL A 106 20.27 -19.98 -12.56
N LEU A 107 19.13 -19.39 -12.20
CA LEU A 107 18.98 -18.48 -11.06
C LEU A 107 17.99 -19.08 -10.06
N CYS A 108 18.46 -19.41 -8.86
CA CYS A 108 17.58 -19.98 -7.82
C CYS A 108 16.70 -18.94 -7.14
N GLY A 109 15.68 -19.39 -6.42
CA GLY A 109 14.82 -18.55 -5.60
C GLY A 109 15.45 -18.13 -4.28
N GLY A 110 14.97 -17.03 -3.66
CA GLY A 110 15.49 -16.53 -2.38
C GLY A 110 15.04 -15.12 -1.99
N GLY A 111 13.98 -14.58 -2.60
CA GLY A 111 13.43 -13.26 -2.28
C GLY A 111 14.44 -12.13 -2.45
N ALA A 112 14.60 -11.25 -1.46
CA ALA A 112 15.51 -10.11 -1.51
C ALA A 112 16.96 -10.48 -1.87
N LYS A 113 17.40 -11.69 -1.48
CA LYS A 113 18.75 -12.21 -1.82
C LYS A 113 18.97 -12.33 -3.33
N GLY A 114 17.90 -12.34 -4.14
CA GLY A 114 17.97 -12.31 -5.59
C GLY A 114 18.68 -11.10 -6.18
N ALA A 115 18.89 -10.04 -5.41
CA ALA A 115 19.74 -8.93 -5.81
C ALA A 115 21.18 -9.39 -6.11
N ALA A 116 21.66 -10.48 -5.49
CA ALA A 116 22.97 -11.04 -5.79
C ALA A 116 23.08 -11.63 -7.21
N HIS A 117 21.96 -12.10 -7.78
CA HIS A 117 21.96 -12.54 -9.19
C HIS A 117 22.39 -11.43 -10.13
N VAL A 118 21.95 -10.20 -9.83
CA VAL A 118 22.30 -9.02 -10.66
C VAL A 118 23.81 -8.81 -10.64
N GLY A 119 24.46 -8.92 -9.47
CA GLY A 119 25.91 -8.81 -9.35
C GLY A 119 26.66 -9.88 -10.15
N VAL A 120 26.16 -11.11 -10.17
CA VAL A 120 26.74 -12.18 -10.99
C VAL A 120 26.56 -11.92 -12.47
N LEU A 121 25.36 -11.47 -12.89
CA LEU A 121 25.08 -11.14 -14.31
C LEU A 121 25.98 -10.02 -14.82
N LYS A 122 26.30 -9.00 -14.01
CA LYS A 122 27.26 -7.94 -14.37
C LYS A 122 28.63 -8.51 -14.74
N VAL A 123 29.15 -9.43 -13.94
CA VAL A 123 30.45 -10.06 -14.21
C VAL A 123 30.40 -10.94 -15.48
N ILE A 124 29.29 -11.66 -15.69
CA ILE A 124 29.07 -12.46 -16.91
C ILE A 124 29.05 -11.56 -18.16
N GLU A 125 28.37 -10.40 -18.09
CA GLU A 125 28.36 -9.41 -19.17
C GLU A 125 29.75 -8.78 -19.42
N GLU A 126 30.46 -8.42 -18.36
CA GLU A 126 31.81 -7.85 -18.43
C GLU A 126 32.80 -8.80 -19.13
N ILE A 127 32.74 -10.08 -18.81
CA ILE A 127 33.58 -11.12 -19.41
C ILE A 127 33.16 -11.39 -20.88
N GLY A 128 31.93 -11.07 -21.24
CA GLY A 128 31.36 -11.28 -22.56
C GLY A 128 31.00 -12.74 -22.84
N ILE A 129 30.46 -13.46 -21.87
CA ILE A 129 29.92 -14.80 -22.07
C ILE A 129 28.57 -14.69 -22.82
N PRO A 130 28.44 -15.38 -23.98
CA PRO A 130 27.16 -15.40 -24.70
C PRO A 130 26.15 -16.29 -23.95
N VAL A 131 25.15 -15.66 -23.32
CA VAL A 131 24.05 -16.36 -22.64
C VAL A 131 22.93 -16.58 -23.62
N ASP A 132 22.59 -17.86 -23.89
CA ASP A 132 21.55 -18.26 -24.83
C ASP A 132 20.21 -18.45 -24.14
N MET A 133 20.23 -18.89 -22.88
CA MET A 133 19.04 -19.28 -22.12
C MET A 133 19.16 -18.82 -20.67
N VAL A 134 18.02 -18.46 -20.08
CA VAL A 134 17.90 -18.20 -18.65
C VAL A 134 16.76 -19.02 -18.06
N VAL A 135 17.03 -19.76 -16.99
CA VAL A 135 16.02 -20.52 -16.27
C VAL A 135 16.03 -20.08 -14.81
N GLY A 136 14.86 -19.82 -14.25
CA GLY A 136 14.83 -19.32 -12.88
C GLY A 136 13.61 -19.74 -12.07
N THR A 137 13.76 -19.68 -10.76
CA THR A 137 12.67 -19.92 -9.78
C THR A 137 12.50 -18.68 -8.92
N SER A 138 11.25 -18.29 -8.59
CA SER A 138 10.95 -17.18 -7.70
C SER A 138 11.62 -15.86 -8.17
N ILE A 139 12.36 -15.19 -7.31
CA ILE A 139 13.12 -13.98 -7.66
C ILE A 139 14.12 -14.26 -8.82
N GLY A 140 14.66 -15.47 -8.91
CA GLY A 140 15.50 -15.88 -10.03
C GLY A 140 14.73 -15.90 -11.35
N GLY A 141 13.44 -16.28 -11.34
CA GLY A 141 12.55 -16.16 -12.50
C GLY A 141 12.23 -14.71 -12.85
N LEU A 142 12.13 -13.83 -11.86
CA LEU A 142 11.94 -12.39 -12.10
C LEU A 142 13.18 -11.77 -12.73
N VAL A 143 14.35 -11.90 -12.10
CA VAL A 143 15.62 -11.36 -12.64
C VAL A 143 15.93 -11.98 -14.00
N GLY A 144 15.73 -13.30 -14.12
CA GLY A 144 15.95 -14.03 -15.38
C GLY A 144 15.03 -13.60 -16.50
N GLY A 145 13.75 -13.37 -16.22
CA GLY A 145 12.77 -12.89 -17.19
C GLY A 145 13.12 -11.48 -17.71
N MET A 146 13.51 -10.58 -16.81
CA MET A 146 13.96 -9.23 -17.18
C MET A 146 15.23 -9.30 -18.05
N TYR A 147 16.19 -10.14 -17.67
CA TYR A 147 17.41 -10.33 -18.43
C TYR A 147 17.16 -10.97 -19.79
N ALA A 148 16.21 -11.89 -19.87
CA ALA A 148 15.86 -12.57 -21.12
C ALA A 148 15.23 -11.65 -22.17
N ILE A 149 14.47 -10.64 -21.74
CA ILE A 149 13.87 -9.64 -22.64
C ILE A 149 14.83 -8.52 -23.04
N GLY A 150 16.08 -8.54 -22.54
CA GLY A 150 17.14 -7.68 -22.99
C GLY A 150 17.56 -6.55 -22.06
N TYR A 151 16.99 -6.45 -20.85
CA TYR A 151 17.55 -5.55 -19.82
C TYR A 151 18.95 -6.00 -19.45
N LYS A 152 19.85 -5.05 -19.31
CA LYS A 152 21.21 -5.31 -18.83
C LYS A 152 21.20 -5.45 -17.31
N ALA A 153 22.24 -6.06 -16.79
CA ALA A 153 22.40 -6.20 -15.33
C ALA A 153 22.40 -4.85 -14.62
N ASP A 154 22.98 -3.79 -15.20
CA ASP A 154 22.92 -2.43 -14.62
C ASP A 154 21.51 -1.84 -14.61
N ASP A 155 20.68 -2.09 -15.63
CA ASP A 155 19.28 -1.65 -15.65
C ASP A 155 18.49 -2.34 -14.54
N ILE A 156 18.68 -3.64 -14.35
CA ILE A 156 18.02 -4.43 -13.29
C ILE A 156 18.51 -3.98 -11.91
N GLN A 157 19.81 -3.64 -11.77
CA GLN A 157 20.34 -3.06 -10.54
C GLN A 157 19.63 -1.75 -10.19
N GLU A 158 19.47 -0.85 -11.17
CA GLU A 158 18.78 0.42 -10.91
C GLU A 158 17.31 0.20 -10.54
N MET A 159 16.63 -0.76 -11.16
CA MET A 159 15.27 -1.16 -10.76
C MET A 159 15.23 -1.59 -9.28
N PHE A 160 16.11 -2.49 -8.86
CA PHE A 160 16.17 -2.96 -7.47
C PHE A 160 16.45 -1.84 -6.47
N LYS A 161 17.26 -0.85 -6.83
CA LYS A 161 17.63 0.29 -5.97
C LYS A 161 16.56 1.37 -5.87
N THR A 162 15.77 1.55 -6.91
CA THR A 162 14.77 2.63 -7.02
C THR A 162 13.36 2.18 -6.65
N MET A 163 13.07 0.88 -6.69
CA MET A 163 11.76 0.35 -6.33
C MET A 163 11.42 0.60 -4.86
N ASP A 164 10.19 1.04 -4.61
CA ASP A 164 9.60 1.03 -3.26
C ASP A 164 9.10 -0.38 -2.93
N TRP A 165 9.99 -1.21 -2.42
CA TRP A 165 9.69 -2.60 -2.08
C TRP A 165 8.60 -2.71 -1.02
N LYS A 166 8.51 -1.76 -0.09
CA LYS A 166 7.46 -1.74 0.91
C LYS A 166 6.07 -1.60 0.26
N PHE A 167 5.94 -0.69 -0.68
CA PHE A 167 4.71 -0.53 -1.47
C PHE A 167 4.43 -1.77 -2.34
N LEU A 168 5.45 -2.31 -3.01
CA LEU A 168 5.31 -3.48 -3.88
C LEU A 168 4.83 -4.72 -3.15
N LEU A 169 5.32 -4.91 -1.91
CA LEU A 169 4.96 -6.04 -1.04
C LEU A 169 3.73 -5.75 -0.16
N SER A 170 2.86 -4.84 -0.59
CA SER A 170 1.63 -4.46 0.12
C SER A 170 0.40 -4.50 -0.80
N ASN A 171 -0.79 -4.46 -0.20
CA ASN A 171 -2.07 -4.33 -0.90
C ASN A 171 -2.53 -2.86 -1.03
N VAL A 172 -1.66 -1.92 -0.71
CA VAL A 172 -2.00 -0.49 -0.72
C VAL A 172 -2.15 0.00 -2.16
N ALA A 173 -3.31 0.58 -2.48
CA ALA A 173 -3.50 1.25 -3.76
C ALA A 173 -2.80 2.61 -3.76
N VAL A 174 -2.38 3.08 -4.93
CA VAL A 174 -1.89 4.46 -5.09
C VAL A 174 -2.97 5.43 -4.66
N ARG A 175 -2.73 6.22 -3.61
CA ARG A 175 -3.75 7.07 -2.99
C ARG A 175 -4.43 8.03 -3.98
N ARG A 176 -3.68 8.59 -4.94
CA ARG A 176 -4.24 9.48 -5.97
C ARG A 176 -5.33 8.81 -6.81
N ASP A 177 -5.16 7.53 -7.11
CA ASP A 177 -6.10 6.73 -7.91
C ASP A 177 -7.21 6.09 -7.08
N ALA A 178 -7.07 6.09 -5.76
CA ALA A 178 -8.05 5.52 -4.84
C ALA A 178 -9.40 6.25 -4.90
N SER A 179 -10.48 5.54 -4.61
CA SER A 179 -11.80 6.15 -4.46
C SER A 179 -11.83 7.06 -3.23
N PHE A 180 -12.76 8.03 -3.20
CA PHE A 180 -12.90 8.92 -2.04
C PHE A 180 -13.15 8.13 -0.76
N ARG A 181 -13.97 7.07 -0.80
CA ARG A 181 -14.17 6.19 0.36
C ARG A 181 -12.86 5.55 0.81
N ALA A 182 -12.08 4.99 -0.12
CA ALA A 182 -10.80 4.40 0.22
C ALA A 182 -9.84 5.43 0.83
N LYS A 183 -9.88 6.69 0.37
CA LYS A 183 -9.09 7.80 0.93
C LYS A 183 -9.58 8.24 2.32
N GLU A 184 -10.90 8.20 2.57
CA GLU A 184 -11.48 8.47 3.89
C GLU A 184 -11.10 7.38 4.90
N ASP A 185 -11.15 6.11 4.48
CA ASP A 185 -10.78 4.94 5.30
C ASP A 185 -9.26 4.77 5.46
N ASP A 186 -8.46 5.43 4.61
CA ASP A 186 -6.99 5.34 4.64
C ASP A 186 -6.42 5.94 5.92
N GLN A 187 -5.55 5.18 6.57
CA GLN A 187 -4.86 5.62 7.78
C GLN A 187 -5.83 6.04 8.91
N ILE A 188 -6.90 5.26 9.10
CA ILE A 188 -7.80 5.32 10.25
C ILE A 188 -7.64 4.05 11.09
N TYR A 189 -7.59 2.90 10.43
CA TYR A 189 -7.46 1.60 11.07
C TYR A 189 -6.01 1.16 11.18
N VAL A 190 -5.65 0.66 12.34
CA VAL A 190 -4.36 -0.04 12.58
C VAL A 190 -4.41 -1.44 11.97
N LEU A 191 -5.60 -2.04 12.02
CA LEU A 191 -5.86 -3.37 11.47
C LEU A 191 -7.15 -3.32 10.66
N LYS A 192 -7.09 -3.76 9.41
CA LYS A 192 -8.25 -3.95 8.55
C LYS A 192 -8.21 -5.37 7.98
N VAL A 193 -9.15 -6.20 8.39
CA VAL A 193 -9.20 -7.62 8.01
C VAL A 193 -10.44 -7.86 7.15
N PRO A 194 -10.26 -8.35 5.93
CA PRO A 194 -11.39 -8.82 5.13
C PRO A 194 -11.96 -10.12 5.75
N PHE A 195 -13.27 -10.28 5.69
CA PHE A 195 -13.89 -11.55 6.04
C PHE A 195 -14.95 -11.96 5.02
N TYR A 196 -15.08 -13.27 4.83
CA TYR A 196 -16.09 -13.84 3.96
C TYR A 196 -17.32 -14.15 4.79
N GLY A 197 -18.47 -13.57 4.40
CA GLY A 197 -19.73 -13.77 5.10
C GLY A 197 -20.31 -15.17 4.89
N PHE A 198 -21.27 -15.57 5.74
CA PHE A 198 -21.95 -16.86 5.68
C PHE A 198 -22.70 -17.13 4.35
N LEU A 199 -22.84 -16.11 3.50
CA LEU A 199 -23.55 -16.14 2.21
C LEU A 199 -22.64 -16.23 0.98
N GLN A 200 -21.32 -16.22 1.16
CA GLN A 200 -20.35 -16.37 0.06
C GLN A 200 -19.81 -17.79 0.05
N GLU A 201 -19.76 -18.37 -1.15
CA GLU A 201 -19.24 -19.71 -1.35
C GLU A 201 -17.78 -19.83 -0.88
N ARG A 202 -17.48 -20.92 -0.19
CA ARG A 202 -16.18 -21.20 0.46
C ARG A 202 -14.99 -21.30 -0.51
N GLU A 203 -15.22 -21.31 -1.82
CA GLU A 203 -14.18 -21.55 -2.83
C GLU A 203 -13.07 -20.50 -2.84
N SER A 204 -13.35 -19.27 -2.37
CA SER A 204 -12.35 -18.19 -2.36
C SER A 204 -11.41 -18.17 -1.14
N MET A 205 -11.68 -18.97 -0.09
CA MET A 205 -10.86 -18.94 1.14
C MET A 205 -9.50 -19.64 1.02
N LEU A 206 -9.33 -20.54 0.10
CA LEU A 206 -8.12 -21.37 -0.02
C LEU A 206 -6.95 -20.64 -0.72
N ASN A 207 -7.23 -19.57 -1.44
CA ASN A 207 -6.23 -18.84 -2.23
C ASN A 207 -5.73 -17.54 -1.57
N SER A 208 -6.13 -17.23 -0.35
CA SER A 208 -5.78 -15.96 0.29
C SER A 208 -4.37 -15.97 0.87
N GLY A 209 -3.41 -15.47 0.12
CA GLY A 209 -2.16 -14.95 0.67
C GLY A 209 -2.39 -13.63 1.41
N MET A 210 -1.44 -13.21 2.25
CA MET A 210 -1.49 -11.90 2.92
C MET A 210 -1.42 -10.74 1.92
N VAL A 211 -0.67 -10.93 0.82
CA VAL A 211 -0.46 -9.95 -0.25
C VAL A 211 -1.00 -10.50 -1.56
N ASN A 212 -1.94 -9.80 -2.19
CA ASN A 212 -2.49 -10.20 -3.48
C ASN A 212 -1.49 -10.05 -4.65
N GLY A 213 -0.41 -9.27 -4.44
CA GLY A 213 0.66 -9.09 -5.42
C GLY A 213 0.32 -8.14 -6.56
N GLN A 214 -0.75 -7.34 -6.44
CA GLN A 214 -1.16 -6.39 -7.48
C GLN A 214 -0.07 -5.39 -7.83
N ASN A 215 0.60 -4.83 -6.82
CA ASN A 215 1.64 -3.83 -7.04
C ASN A 215 2.86 -4.41 -7.75
N VAL A 216 3.25 -5.63 -7.41
CA VAL A 216 4.30 -6.38 -8.13
C VAL A 216 3.87 -6.63 -9.57
N PHE A 217 2.63 -7.09 -9.78
CA PHE A 217 2.12 -7.35 -11.12
C PHE A 217 2.08 -6.10 -11.99
N ASN A 218 1.71 -4.93 -11.44
CA ASN A 218 1.74 -3.66 -12.16
C ASN A 218 3.16 -3.30 -12.62
N VAL A 219 4.16 -3.50 -11.77
CA VAL A 219 5.56 -3.27 -12.13
C VAL A 219 6.02 -4.23 -13.21
N LEU A 220 5.70 -5.52 -13.08
CA LEU A 220 6.04 -6.52 -14.11
C LEU A 220 5.39 -6.19 -15.46
N ASN A 221 4.16 -5.72 -15.47
CA ASN A 221 3.50 -5.24 -16.69
C ASN A 221 4.20 -3.99 -17.24
N GLY A 222 4.61 -3.05 -16.39
CA GLY A 222 5.34 -1.86 -16.80
C GLY A 222 6.66 -2.17 -17.52
N TYR A 223 7.28 -3.30 -17.22
CA TYR A 223 8.55 -3.73 -17.83
C TYR A 223 8.41 -4.79 -18.94
N ALA A 224 7.41 -5.66 -18.86
CA ALA A 224 7.27 -6.83 -19.72
C ALA A 224 5.89 -7.01 -20.40
N GLY A 225 4.91 -6.14 -20.12
CA GLY A 225 3.52 -6.27 -20.63
C GLY A 225 3.35 -5.99 -22.12
N GLY A 226 4.38 -5.48 -22.82
CA GLY A 226 4.36 -5.32 -24.27
C GLY A 226 4.47 -6.64 -25.05
N TYR A 227 4.78 -7.72 -24.35
CA TYR A 227 4.77 -9.06 -24.95
C TYR A 227 3.35 -9.64 -24.92
N ARG A 228 2.93 -10.22 -26.06
CA ARG A 228 1.60 -10.79 -26.20
C ARG A 228 1.46 -12.13 -25.46
N ASP A 229 0.23 -12.49 -25.09
CA ASP A 229 -0.06 -13.77 -24.40
C ASP A 229 0.22 -15.01 -25.27
N SER A 230 0.33 -14.86 -26.58
CA SER A 230 0.68 -15.94 -27.50
C SER A 230 2.20 -16.14 -27.66
N LEU A 231 3.03 -15.40 -26.92
CA LEU A 231 4.48 -15.46 -27.03
C LEU A 231 5.00 -16.80 -26.47
N ARG A 232 5.86 -17.44 -27.26
CA ARG A 232 6.74 -18.50 -26.78
C ARG A 232 8.04 -17.88 -26.27
N PHE A 233 8.48 -18.29 -25.08
CA PHE A 233 9.65 -17.67 -24.45
C PHE A 233 10.98 -18.12 -25.07
N ASP A 234 10.97 -19.14 -25.93
CA ASP A 234 12.10 -19.50 -26.79
C ASP A 234 12.32 -18.49 -27.96
N GLN A 235 11.37 -17.57 -28.19
CA GLN A 235 11.46 -16.48 -29.18
C GLN A 235 11.99 -15.17 -28.59
N LEU A 236 12.22 -15.11 -27.28
CA LEU A 236 12.83 -13.95 -26.63
C LEU A 236 14.30 -13.77 -27.04
N PRO A 237 14.90 -12.57 -26.84
CA PRO A 237 16.32 -12.34 -27.13
C PRO A 237 17.25 -13.38 -26.48
N LYS A 238 16.90 -13.89 -25.32
CA LYS A 238 17.44 -15.12 -24.69
C LYS A 238 16.28 -16.03 -24.36
N GLU A 239 16.43 -17.33 -24.65
CA GLU A 239 15.41 -18.31 -24.28
C GLU A 239 15.12 -18.22 -22.78
N PHE A 240 13.85 -18.30 -22.38
CA PHE A 240 13.46 -18.16 -20.99
C PHE A 240 12.52 -19.27 -20.55
N ALA A 241 12.71 -19.71 -19.32
CA ALA A 241 11.73 -20.52 -18.61
C ALA A 241 11.75 -20.18 -17.12
N CYS A 242 10.61 -20.24 -16.46
CA CYS A 242 10.57 -20.19 -15.02
C CYS A 242 9.71 -21.32 -14.44
N VAL A 243 10.02 -21.68 -13.20
CA VAL A 243 9.37 -22.81 -12.53
C VAL A 243 8.32 -22.31 -11.55
N ALA A 244 7.14 -22.91 -11.59
CA ALA A 244 6.07 -22.75 -10.59
C ALA A 244 5.65 -24.14 -10.08
N THR A 245 4.87 -24.16 -9.00
CA THR A 245 4.30 -25.38 -8.44
C THR A 245 2.78 -25.34 -8.58
N ASP A 246 2.18 -26.35 -9.16
CA ASP A 246 0.73 -26.52 -9.14
C ASP A 246 0.28 -27.00 -7.76
N LEU A 247 -0.46 -26.15 -7.06
CA LEU A 247 -0.87 -26.40 -5.68
C LEU A 247 -1.83 -27.61 -5.56
N SER A 248 -2.58 -27.89 -6.61
CA SER A 248 -3.57 -28.98 -6.60
C SER A 248 -2.95 -30.38 -6.75
N SER A 249 -1.90 -30.49 -7.56
CA SER A 249 -1.22 -31.75 -7.84
C SER A 249 0.14 -31.89 -7.14
N GLY A 250 0.73 -30.78 -6.63
CA GLY A 250 2.10 -30.74 -6.15
C GLY A 250 3.14 -30.86 -7.26
N ALA A 251 2.74 -30.81 -8.53
CA ALA A 251 3.64 -31.01 -9.65
C ALA A 251 4.40 -29.71 -10.00
N ARG A 252 5.65 -29.90 -10.44
CA ARG A 252 6.44 -28.83 -11.06
C ARG A 252 5.84 -28.43 -12.40
N VAL A 253 5.65 -27.12 -12.60
CA VAL A 253 5.17 -26.52 -13.85
C VAL A 253 6.25 -25.64 -14.43
N VAL A 254 6.73 -25.96 -15.63
CA VAL A 254 7.69 -25.15 -16.37
C VAL A 254 6.94 -24.20 -17.29
N LEU A 255 7.01 -22.90 -17.00
CA LEU A 255 6.35 -21.85 -17.75
C LEU A 255 7.29 -21.36 -18.87
N ARG A 256 6.88 -21.55 -20.13
CA ARG A 256 7.69 -21.30 -21.34
C ARG A 256 6.96 -20.50 -22.42
N GLU A 257 5.72 -20.15 -22.18
CA GLU A 257 4.85 -19.44 -23.12
C GLU A 257 3.73 -18.72 -22.39
N GLY A 258 3.02 -17.85 -23.09
CA GLY A 258 1.91 -17.09 -22.56
C GLY A 258 2.32 -15.70 -22.06
N SER A 259 1.61 -15.18 -21.09
CA SER A 259 1.88 -13.88 -20.50
C SER A 259 3.13 -13.91 -19.62
N LEU A 260 4.18 -13.24 -20.07
CA LEU A 260 5.44 -13.17 -19.34
C LEU A 260 5.30 -12.56 -17.94
N PRO A 261 4.57 -11.43 -17.73
CA PRO A 261 4.31 -10.90 -16.39
C PRO A 261 3.58 -11.89 -15.47
N LYS A 262 2.61 -12.66 -16.01
CA LYS A 262 1.90 -13.67 -15.21
C LYS A 262 2.81 -14.84 -14.85
N ALA A 263 3.66 -15.30 -15.77
CA ALA A 263 4.64 -16.34 -15.49
C ALA A 263 5.62 -15.92 -14.40
N MET A 264 6.17 -14.70 -14.49
CA MET A 264 7.04 -14.14 -13.45
C MET A 264 6.32 -13.95 -12.12
N ARG A 265 5.04 -13.56 -12.11
CA ARG A 265 4.24 -13.45 -10.89
C ARG A 265 3.92 -14.81 -10.27
N ALA A 266 3.66 -15.84 -11.09
CA ALA A 266 3.38 -17.21 -10.64
C ALA A 266 4.59 -17.84 -9.95
N THR A 267 5.77 -17.73 -10.58
CA THR A 267 7.00 -18.34 -10.04
C THR A 267 7.41 -17.76 -8.67
N MET A 268 6.97 -16.52 -8.34
CA MET A 268 7.29 -15.86 -7.06
C MET A 268 6.11 -15.84 -6.06
N ALA A 269 5.06 -16.61 -6.29
CA ALA A 269 3.88 -16.65 -5.43
C ALA A 269 4.13 -17.49 -4.16
N ILE A 270 4.94 -16.99 -3.22
CA ILE A 270 5.30 -17.67 -1.96
C ILE A 270 4.04 -18.01 -1.17
N PRO A 271 3.76 -19.30 -0.88
CA PRO A 271 2.58 -19.71 -0.11
C PRO A 271 2.50 -19.02 1.25
N GLY A 272 1.30 -18.55 1.61
CA GLY A 272 1.05 -17.83 2.86
C GLY A 272 1.45 -16.34 2.84
N PHE A 273 2.36 -15.94 1.96
CA PHE A 273 2.72 -14.53 1.78
C PHE A 273 1.99 -13.93 0.57
N PHE A 274 2.20 -14.49 -0.62
CA PHE A 274 1.48 -14.05 -1.81
C PHE A 274 0.28 -14.94 -2.13
N GLU A 275 -0.76 -14.33 -2.69
CA GLU A 275 -1.87 -15.05 -3.29
C GLU A 275 -1.39 -15.90 -4.48
N ALA A 276 -1.91 -17.13 -4.59
CA ALA A 276 -1.65 -18.02 -5.71
C ALA A 276 -2.13 -17.40 -7.03
N VAL A 277 -1.52 -17.80 -8.14
CA VAL A 277 -1.85 -17.30 -9.48
C VAL A 277 -2.62 -18.38 -10.26
N GLU A 278 -3.82 -18.06 -10.68
CA GLU A 278 -4.56 -18.91 -11.61
C GLU A 278 -4.06 -18.70 -13.03
N LEU A 279 -3.57 -19.77 -13.64
CA LEU A 279 -3.08 -19.78 -15.02
C LEU A 279 -3.43 -21.12 -15.70
N ASP A 280 -4.12 -21.05 -16.82
CA ASP A 280 -4.52 -22.21 -17.62
C ASP A 280 -5.25 -23.30 -16.81
N GLY A 281 -6.16 -22.88 -15.91
CA GLY A 281 -6.95 -23.76 -15.06
C GLY A 281 -6.18 -24.43 -13.91
N ARG A 282 -4.93 -23.99 -13.65
CA ARG A 282 -4.08 -24.42 -12.52
C ARG A 282 -3.96 -23.32 -11.50
N VAL A 283 -3.80 -23.70 -10.25
CA VAL A 283 -3.51 -22.81 -9.14
C VAL A 283 -2.02 -22.89 -8.83
N LEU A 284 -1.26 -21.88 -9.26
CA LEU A 284 0.18 -21.88 -9.21
C LEU A 284 0.71 -21.09 -8.00
N VAL A 285 1.69 -21.68 -7.35
CA VAL A 285 2.49 -21.05 -6.28
C VAL A 285 3.97 -21.06 -6.66
N ASP A 286 4.81 -20.45 -5.81
CA ASP A 286 6.26 -20.36 -6.00
C ASP A 286 6.89 -21.71 -6.33
N GLY A 287 7.73 -21.72 -7.36
CA GLY A 287 8.42 -22.92 -7.80
C GLY A 287 9.37 -23.50 -6.79
N GLY A 288 9.85 -22.68 -5.86
CA GLY A 288 10.76 -23.10 -4.77
C GLY A 288 10.19 -24.21 -3.88
N VAL A 289 8.85 -24.39 -3.88
CA VAL A 289 8.20 -25.49 -3.15
C VAL A 289 8.66 -26.87 -3.66
N VAL A 290 8.91 -27.01 -4.96
CA VAL A 290 9.29 -28.30 -5.57
C VAL A 290 10.68 -28.25 -6.17
N ASP A 291 11.08 -27.15 -6.80
CA ASP A 291 12.36 -27.00 -7.49
C ASP A 291 12.87 -25.58 -7.43
N ASN A 292 13.69 -25.32 -6.40
CA ASN A 292 14.26 -23.99 -6.18
C ASN A 292 15.48 -23.65 -7.05
N TYR A 293 16.12 -24.66 -7.66
CA TYR A 293 17.35 -24.51 -8.43
C TYR A 293 17.29 -25.36 -9.72
N PRO A 294 16.56 -24.92 -10.77
CA PRO A 294 16.10 -25.75 -11.88
C PRO A 294 17.16 -25.99 -12.97
N VAL A 295 18.28 -26.62 -12.64
CA VAL A 295 19.37 -26.96 -13.59
C VAL A 295 18.93 -28.06 -14.55
N ASP A 296 18.25 -29.08 -14.05
CA ASP A 296 17.71 -30.17 -14.88
C ASP A 296 16.70 -29.64 -15.93
N VAL A 297 15.94 -28.59 -15.61
CA VAL A 297 15.07 -27.91 -16.57
C VAL A 297 15.91 -27.27 -17.69
N ALA A 298 16.96 -26.53 -17.35
CA ALA A 298 17.85 -25.94 -18.36
C ALA A 298 18.46 -27.01 -19.28
N LYS A 299 18.93 -28.13 -18.68
CA LYS A 299 19.47 -29.28 -19.43
C LYS A 299 18.42 -29.91 -20.35
N SER A 300 17.20 -30.12 -19.87
CA SER A 300 16.09 -30.68 -20.66
C SER A 300 15.68 -29.77 -21.83
N LEU A 301 15.93 -28.46 -21.72
CA LEU A 301 15.69 -27.46 -22.78
C LEU A 301 16.87 -27.34 -23.77
N GLY A 302 17.91 -28.15 -23.59
CA GLY A 302 19.03 -28.25 -24.51
C GLY A 302 20.23 -27.36 -24.16
N ALA A 303 20.37 -26.95 -22.89
CA ALA A 303 21.58 -26.30 -22.43
C ALA A 303 22.75 -27.30 -22.36
N ASP A 304 23.83 -27.01 -23.04
CA ASP A 304 25.06 -27.78 -23.00
C ASP A 304 25.90 -27.45 -21.77
N ILE A 305 25.98 -26.15 -21.45
CA ILE A 305 26.75 -25.59 -20.33
C ILE A 305 25.81 -24.80 -19.44
N VAL A 306 25.87 -25.07 -18.14
CA VAL A 306 25.09 -24.37 -17.14
C VAL A 306 25.99 -23.60 -16.17
N ILE A 307 25.80 -22.28 -16.09
CA ILE A 307 26.29 -21.41 -15.05
C ILE A 307 25.16 -21.25 -14.04
N GLY A 308 25.30 -21.83 -12.85
CA GLY A 308 24.27 -21.82 -11.84
C GLY A 308 24.61 -20.87 -10.70
N VAL A 309 23.65 -20.02 -10.34
CA VAL A 309 23.77 -19.06 -9.23
C VAL A 309 22.82 -19.46 -8.13
N ASP A 310 23.38 -19.84 -7.01
CA ASP A 310 22.67 -20.36 -5.85
C ASP A 310 22.76 -19.39 -4.67
N ILE A 311 21.63 -18.79 -4.31
CA ILE A 311 21.47 -17.87 -3.17
C ILE A 311 20.66 -18.49 -2.02
N SER A 312 20.46 -19.82 -2.04
CA SER A 312 19.74 -20.51 -0.96
C SER A 312 20.55 -20.48 0.34
N ASP A 313 19.84 -20.47 1.46
CA ASP A 313 20.44 -20.60 2.79
C ASP A 313 20.68 -22.08 3.16
N GLU A 314 21.50 -22.29 4.16
CA GLU A 314 21.48 -23.53 4.94
C GLU A 314 20.14 -23.64 5.69
N LEU A 315 19.77 -24.85 6.10
CA LEU A 315 18.54 -25.06 6.88
C LEU A 315 18.61 -24.29 8.20
N TYR A 316 17.49 -23.68 8.58
CA TYR A 316 17.38 -22.93 9.82
C TYR A 316 17.60 -23.81 11.05
N THR A 317 18.27 -23.29 12.03
CA THR A 317 18.46 -23.92 13.34
C THR A 317 17.16 -23.82 14.18
N ASN A 318 17.07 -24.61 15.25
CA ASN A 318 15.90 -24.59 16.15
C ASN A 318 15.62 -23.18 16.72
N ASP A 319 16.66 -22.36 16.93
CA ASP A 319 16.53 -21.02 17.45
C ASP A 319 15.99 -20.01 16.43
N GLU A 320 16.18 -20.27 15.16
CA GLU A 320 15.69 -19.44 14.05
C GLU A 320 14.25 -19.79 13.63
N LEU A 321 13.75 -20.98 13.96
CA LEU A 321 12.40 -21.45 13.63
C LEU A 321 11.30 -20.86 14.55
N LYS A 322 11.48 -19.65 15.07
CA LYS A 322 10.53 -18.98 15.96
C LYS A 322 9.46 -18.15 15.22
N SER A 323 9.65 -17.89 13.93
CA SER A 323 8.68 -17.18 13.11
C SER A 323 7.96 -18.11 12.13
N LEU A 324 6.67 -17.85 11.87
CA LEU A 324 5.89 -18.61 10.88
C LEU A 324 6.56 -18.57 9.50
N THR A 325 7.13 -17.44 9.14
CA THR A 325 7.83 -17.24 7.87
C THR A 325 9.03 -18.18 7.74
N ASN A 326 9.87 -18.29 8.79
CA ASN A 326 11.02 -19.19 8.78
C ASN A 326 10.59 -20.64 8.76
N VAL A 327 9.50 -21.00 9.45
CA VAL A 327 8.94 -22.36 9.40
C VAL A 327 8.47 -22.71 7.99
N VAL A 328 7.72 -21.81 7.33
CA VAL A 328 7.26 -22.03 5.95
C VAL A 328 8.45 -22.16 5.00
N GLN A 329 9.46 -21.31 5.14
CA GLN A 329 10.66 -21.34 4.31
C GLN A 329 11.48 -22.62 4.54
N GLN A 330 11.59 -23.09 5.77
CA GLN A 330 12.21 -24.36 6.10
C GLN A 330 11.48 -25.53 5.43
N LEU A 331 10.14 -25.56 5.52
CA LEU A 331 9.34 -26.60 4.86
C LEU A 331 9.56 -26.62 3.35
N ILE A 332 9.58 -25.43 2.72
CA ILE A 332 9.89 -25.29 1.29
C ILE A 332 11.29 -25.87 0.98
N SER A 333 12.29 -25.51 1.76
CA SER A 333 13.67 -26.00 1.57
C SER A 333 13.82 -27.51 1.76
N LEU A 334 13.01 -28.10 2.65
CA LEU A 334 13.04 -29.56 2.90
C LEU A 334 12.36 -30.34 1.77
N LEU A 335 11.29 -29.83 1.18
CA LEU A 335 10.54 -30.51 0.12
C LEU A 335 11.35 -30.70 -1.17
N GLY A 336 12.18 -29.72 -1.55
CA GLY A 336 12.99 -29.74 -2.77
C GLY A 336 14.42 -30.28 -2.64
N ASN A 337 14.81 -30.81 -1.49
CA ASN A 337 16.22 -31.09 -1.16
C ASN A 337 16.92 -32.11 -2.06
N ASP A 338 16.25 -33.18 -2.48
CA ASP A 338 16.86 -34.22 -3.32
C ASP A 338 17.11 -33.75 -4.76
N THR A 339 16.14 -33.07 -5.37
CA THR A 339 16.31 -32.44 -6.69
C THR A 339 17.40 -31.37 -6.66
N TYR A 340 17.48 -30.59 -5.60
CA TYR A 340 18.46 -29.54 -5.43
C TYR A 340 19.90 -30.10 -5.43
N LYS A 341 20.19 -31.20 -4.70
CA LYS A 341 21.52 -31.82 -4.66
C LYS A 341 21.92 -32.33 -6.04
N GLN A 342 21.04 -33.03 -6.74
CA GLN A 342 21.28 -33.52 -8.10
C GLN A 342 21.58 -32.36 -9.07
N ASN A 343 20.87 -31.24 -8.93
CA ASN A 343 21.04 -30.05 -9.76
C ASN A 343 22.38 -29.35 -9.52
N ILE A 344 22.92 -29.36 -8.29
CA ILE A 344 24.28 -28.87 -8.00
C ILE A 344 25.31 -29.72 -8.76
N GLU A 345 25.21 -31.05 -8.73
CA GLU A 345 26.14 -31.96 -9.42
C GLU A 345 26.12 -31.77 -10.95
N GLN A 346 24.99 -31.38 -11.52
CA GLN A 346 24.83 -31.15 -12.95
C GLN A 346 25.27 -29.74 -13.40
N THR A 347 25.64 -28.87 -12.44
CA THR A 347 26.07 -27.49 -12.74
C THR A 347 27.53 -27.46 -13.18
N ASN A 348 27.79 -26.85 -14.34
CA ASN A 348 29.16 -26.81 -14.88
C ASN A 348 30.04 -25.75 -14.17
N ILE A 349 29.48 -24.54 -13.91
CA ILE A 349 30.11 -23.50 -13.10
C ILE A 349 29.12 -23.10 -12.01
N TYR A 350 29.42 -23.48 -10.79
CA TYR A 350 28.60 -23.22 -9.62
C TYR A 350 29.08 -21.97 -8.87
N ILE A 351 28.18 -20.98 -8.71
CA ILE A 351 28.44 -19.71 -8.04
C ILE A 351 27.53 -19.61 -6.83
N LYS A 352 28.12 -19.56 -5.63
CA LYS A 352 27.42 -19.47 -4.34
C LYS A 352 27.83 -18.17 -3.64
N PRO A 353 27.08 -17.06 -3.79
CA PRO A 353 27.31 -15.86 -2.99
C PRO A 353 27.03 -16.10 -1.52
N ASP A 354 27.78 -15.42 -0.65
CA ASP A 354 27.54 -15.48 0.81
C ASP A 354 26.27 -14.65 1.16
N MET A 355 25.25 -15.31 1.69
CA MET A 355 23.96 -14.69 2.07
C MET A 355 23.84 -14.46 3.59
N ALA A 356 24.87 -14.72 4.37
CA ALA A 356 24.83 -14.57 5.83
C ALA A 356 24.38 -13.14 6.25
N GLY A 357 23.45 -13.08 7.18
CA GLY A 357 22.90 -11.82 7.72
C GLY A 357 21.76 -11.19 6.89
N TYR A 358 21.30 -11.85 5.81
CA TYR A 358 20.18 -11.39 5.03
C TYR A 358 19.07 -12.44 4.95
N SER A 359 17.83 -11.98 5.12
CA SER A 359 16.64 -12.82 4.97
C SER A 359 16.00 -12.64 3.58
N THR A 360 15.02 -13.49 3.27
CA THR A 360 14.16 -13.39 2.09
C THR A 360 13.44 -12.03 1.98
N PHE A 361 13.25 -11.32 3.09
CA PHE A 361 12.57 -10.03 3.17
C PHE A 361 13.48 -8.81 3.36
N SER A 362 14.79 -8.95 3.19
CA SER A 362 15.76 -7.86 3.33
C SER A 362 15.73 -6.88 2.14
N PHE A 363 14.57 -6.33 1.83
CA PHE A 363 14.33 -5.41 0.70
C PHE A 363 14.66 -3.94 1.00
N ASN A 364 15.61 -3.63 1.85
CA ASN A 364 16.07 -2.27 2.03
C ASN A 364 17.28 -1.93 1.14
N ARG A 365 17.47 -0.64 0.83
CA ARG A 365 18.50 -0.19 -0.11
C ARG A 365 19.92 -0.65 0.27
N GLN A 366 20.27 -0.61 1.55
CA GLN A 366 21.59 -1.04 2.02
C GLN A 366 21.80 -2.55 1.83
N ALA A 367 20.77 -3.36 2.13
CA ALA A 367 20.80 -4.79 1.90
C ALA A 367 20.93 -5.11 0.40
N ILE A 368 20.16 -4.44 -0.44
CA ILE A 368 20.21 -4.61 -1.91
C ILE A 368 21.61 -4.27 -2.44
N ASP A 369 22.19 -3.12 -2.06
CA ASP A 369 23.53 -2.73 -2.47
C ASP A 369 24.59 -3.76 -2.02
N SER A 370 24.50 -4.24 -0.78
CA SER A 370 25.40 -5.26 -0.26
C SER A 370 25.24 -6.62 -0.96
N LEU A 371 24.00 -7.05 -1.21
CA LEU A 371 23.72 -8.33 -1.88
C LEU A 371 24.22 -8.33 -3.33
N ILE A 372 24.07 -7.22 -4.06
CA ILE A 372 24.63 -7.06 -5.41
C ILE A 372 26.16 -7.21 -5.35
N GLY A 373 26.81 -6.49 -4.43
CA GLY A 373 28.27 -6.58 -4.24
C GLY A 373 28.75 -8.00 -3.87
N ARG A 374 27.97 -8.75 -3.07
CA ARG A 374 28.27 -10.16 -2.75
C ARG A 374 28.13 -11.06 -3.98
N GLY A 375 27.14 -10.79 -4.85
CA GLY A 375 27.01 -11.47 -6.12
C GLY A 375 28.20 -11.22 -7.04
N GLU A 376 28.60 -9.93 -7.18
CA GLU A 376 29.81 -9.55 -7.93
C GLU A 376 31.06 -10.26 -7.37
N ALA A 377 31.28 -10.24 -6.06
CA ALA A 377 32.43 -10.88 -5.42
C ALA A 377 32.48 -12.40 -5.65
N ALA A 378 31.32 -13.09 -5.58
CA ALA A 378 31.25 -14.53 -5.84
C ALA A 378 31.57 -14.88 -7.30
N ALA A 379 31.09 -14.07 -8.26
CA ALA A 379 31.41 -14.23 -9.66
C ALA A 379 32.88 -13.89 -9.97
N GLN A 380 33.45 -12.86 -9.35
CA GLN A 380 34.88 -12.53 -9.45
C GLN A 380 35.77 -13.64 -8.90
N TYR A 381 35.34 -14.32 -7.83
CA TYR A 381 36.05 -15.51 -7.33
C TYR A 381 36.13 -16.62 -8.40
N LYS A 382 35.09 -16.75 -9.25
CA LYS A 382 35.04 -17.68 -10.37
C LYS A 382 35.55 -17.09 -11.70
N TYR A 383 36.18 -15.91 -11.68
CA TYR A 383 36.57 -15.18 -12.88
C TYR A 383 37.41 -16.00 -13.84
N LYS A 384 38.41 -16.78 -13.33
CA LYS A 384 39.28 -17.61 -14.18
C LYS A 384 38.49 -18.70 -14.93
N GLU A 385 37.52 -19.33 -14.25
CA GLU A 385 36.65 -20.34 -14.86
C GLU A 385 35.73 -19.71 -15.92
N LEU A 386 35.11 -18.59 -15.59
CA LEU A 386 34.22 -17.84 -16.48
C LEU A 386 34.99 -17.29 -17.71
N ALA A 387 36.16 -16.69 -17.50
CA ALA A 387 36.97 -16.16 -18.57
C ALA A 387 37.58 -17.28 -19.50
N SER A 388 37.84 -18.45 -18.91
CA SER A 388 38.25 -19.61 -19.70
C SER A 388 37.12 -20.12 -20.57
N LEU A 389 35.89 -20.19 -20.00
CA LEU A 389 34.71 -20.53 -20.78
C LEU A 389 34.50 -19.55 -21.94
N ALA A 390 34.57 -18.26 -21.67
CA ALA A 390 34.37 -17.23 -22.71
C ALA A 390 35.40 -17.36 -23.86
N ARG A 391 36.67 -17.63 -23.52
CA ARG A 391 37.72 -17.87 -24.54
C ARG A 391 37.42 -19.11 -25.38
N GLN A 392 37.05 -20.21 -24.76
CA GLN A 392 36.76 -21.46 -25.48
C GLN A 392 35.52 -21.33 -26.38
N LEU A 393 34.49 -20.58 -25.94
CA LEU A 393 33.31 -20.29 -26.76
C LEU A 393 33.63 -19.44 -28.00
N LYS A 394 34.62 -18.51 -27.92
CA LYS A 394 35.06 -17.68 -29.03
C LYS A 394 35.79 -18.46 -30.16
N GLU A 395 36.24 -19.67 -29.88
CA GLU A 395 36.87 -20.55 -30.87
C GLU A 395 35.85 -21.10 -31.91
N TYR A 396 34.55 -21.08 -31.58
CA TYR A 396 33.48 -21.45 -32.50
C TYR A 396 33.10 -20.30 -33.42
N LYS A 397 32.82 -20.60 -34.69
CA LYS A 397 32.30 -19.58 -35.62
C LYS A 397 30.94 -19.08 -35.12
N GLU A 398 30.80 -17.76 -35.02
CA GLU A 398 29.50 -17.16 -34.74
C GLU A 398 28.52 -17.53 -35.87
N GLU A 399 27.47 -18.28 -35.55
CA GLU A 399 26.30 -18.31 -36.41
C GLU A 399 25.61 -16.93 -36.25
N PRO A 400 25.18 -16.30 -37.37
CA PRO A 400 24.47 -15.03 -37.26
C PRO A 400 23.23 -15.30 -36.38
N PRO A 401 22.93 -14.43 -35.41
CA PRO A 401 21.77 -14.59 -34.55
C PRO A 401 20.56 -14.81 -35.46
N MET A 402 19.81 -15.90 -35.24
CA MET A 402 18.50 -16.08 -35.87
C MET A 402 17.75 -14.78 -35.62
N ARG A 403 17.56 -13.96 -36.64
CA ARG A 403 16.69 -12.78 -36.57
C ARG A 403 15.26 -13.26 -36.43
N ASN A 404 14.93 -13.68 -35.23
CA ASN A 404 13.55 -13.73 -34.85
C ASN A 404 13.06 -12.28 -34.91
N ASN A 405 12.00 -12.02 -35.66
CA ASN A 405 11.33 -10.71 -35.77
C ASN A 405 10.71 -10.22 -34.46
N VAL A 406 11.22 -10.68 -33.34
CA VAL A 406 10.84 -10.21 -32.01
C VAL A 406 11.50 -8.85 -31.82
N ARG A 407 10.70 -7.81 -31.58
CA ARG A 407 11.18 -6.47 -31.24
C ARG A 407 12.29 -6.60 -30.20
N THR A 408 13.48 -6.21 -30.58
CA THR A 408 14.54 -5.90 -29.60
C THR A 408 14.06 -4.69 -28.82
N TYR A 409 13.52 -4.90 -27.64
CA TYR A 409 13.21 -3.81 -26.73
C TYR A 409 14.54 -3.23 -26.25
N ASN A 410 14.90 -2.05 -26.75
CA ASN A 410 15.79 -1.19 -26.01
C ASN A 410 15.07 -0.91 -24.68
N ALA A 411 15.77 -1.02 -23.55
CA ALA A 411 15.28 -0.88 -22.18
C ALA A 411 14.55 0.47 -21.92
N VAL A 412 13.36 0.62 -22.50
CA VAL A 412 12.47 1.76 -22.28
C VAL A 412 11.23 1.20 -21.59
N PRO A 413 10.85 1.73 -20.42
CA PRO A 413 9.61 1.33 -19.77
C PRO A 413 8.44 1.39 -20.76
N ILE A 414 7.61 0.34 -20.77
CA ILE A 414 6.42 0.21 -21.65
C ILE A 414 5.46 1.39 -21.53
N SER A 415 5.53 2.14 -20.42
CA SER A 415 4.75 3.37 -20.22
C SER A 415 4.80 4.35 -21.41
N LYS A 416 5.85 4.31 -22.23
CA LYS A 416 6.00 5.16 -23.43
C LYS A 416 5.57 4.47 -24.73
N ASP A 417 5.30 3.17 -24.72
CA ASP A 417 4.85 2.46 -25.92
C ASP A 417 3.39 2.82 -26.24
N MET A 418 3.12 2.95 -27.54
CA MET A 418 1.77 3.18 -28.05
C MET A 418 1.17 1.86 -28.53
N PHE A 419 0.01 1.51 -27.99
CA PHE A 419 -0.74 0.33 -28.36
C PHE A 419 -1.94 0.72 -29.24
N TYR A 420 -2.06 0.08 -30.40
CA TYR A 420 -3.21 0.23 -31.26
C TYR A 420 -4.27 -0.80 -30.84
N ILE A 421 -5.37 -0.32 -30.24
CA ILE A 421 -6.41 -1.15 -29.65
C ILE A 421 -7.62 -1.22 -30.56
N SER A 422 -7.98 -2.43 -31.03
CA SER A 422 -9.17 -2.68 -31.82
C SER A 422 -10.39 -2.93 -30.92
N ASP A 423 -10.18 -3.57 -29.77
CA ASP A 423 -11.25 -3.93 -28.86
C ASP A 423 -10.76 -3.99 -27.40
N ILE A 424 -11.68 -3.84 -26.43
CA ILE A 424 -11.41 -4.00 -25.00
C ILE A 424 -12.39 -5.02 -24.43
N GLU A 425 -11.87 -6.17 -24.03
CA GLU A 425 -12.59 -7.18 -23.27
C GLU A 425 -12.44 -6.94 -21.78
N VAL A 426 -13.54 -7.00 -21.03
CA VAL A 426 -13.51 -6.87 -19.56
C VAL A 426 -14.19 -8.10 -18.95
N ASN A 427 -13.40 -8.89 -18.24
CA ASN A 427 -13.84 -10.11 -17.56
C ASN A 427 -14.02 -9.87 -16.06
N GLY A 428 -14.81 -10.73 -15.38
CA GLY A 428 -15.02 -10.66 -13.92
C GLY A 428 -16.11 -9.69 -13.49
N VAL A 429 -16.79 -9.04 -14.43
CA VAL A 429 -17.93 -8.15 -14.15
C VAL A 429 -19.07 -8.43 -15.12
N LYS A 430 -20.28 -8.03 -14.74
CA LYS A 430 -21.44 -8.16 -15.61
C LYS A 430 -21.31 -7.23 -16.83
N PRO A 431 -21.79 -7.65 -18.03
CA PRO A 431 -21.72 -6.84 -19.25
C PRO A 431 -22.29 -5.41 -19.12
N GLU A 432 -23.35 -5.24 -18.36
CA GLU A 432 -23.99 -3.95 -18.06
C GLU A 432 -23.09 -2.96 -17.30
N HIS A 433 -22.06 -3.47 -16.60
CA HIS A 433 -21.11 -2.67 -15.83
C HIS A 433 -19.87 -2.26 -16.63
N VAL A 434 -19.54 -2.98 -17.71
CA VAL A 434 -18.30 -2.76 -18.48
C VAL A 434 -18.12 -1.32 -18.91
N ARG A 435 -19.19 -0.68 -19.43
CA ARG A 435 -19.15 0.71 -19.86
C ARG A 435 -18.70 1.66 -18.77
N TRP A 436 -19.23 1.50 -17.55
CA TRP A 436 -18.96 2.37 -16.43
C TRP A 436 -17.54 2.17 -15.89
N ILE A 437 -17.06 0.93 -15.91
CA ILE A 437 -15.68 0.59 -15.56
C ILE A 437 -14.72 1.25 -16.54
N LEU A 438 -14.92 1.09 -17.85
CA LEU A 438 -14.08 1.71 -18.86
C LEU A 438 -14.09 3.25 -18.77
N LYS A 439 -15.24 3.86 -18.45
CA LYS A 439 -15.34 5.29 -18.18
C LYS A 439 -14.50 5.69 -16.95
N ARG A 440 -14.56 4.91 -15.88
CA ARG A 440 -13.78 5.15 -14.67
C ARG A 440 -12.27 5.08 -14.94
N GLY A 441 -11.83 4.13 -15.76
CA GLY A 441 -10.43 3.99 -16.21
C GLY A 441 -9.99 5.06 -17.21
N ALA A 442 -10.89 5.93 -17.67
CA ALA A 442 -10.65 6.86 -18.79
C ALA A 442 -10.23 6.15 -20.10
N LEU A 443 -10.64 4.90 -20.27
CA LEU A 443 -10.37 4.10 -21.48
C LEU A 443 -11.37 4.33 -22.61
N LEU A 444 -12.36 5.21 -22.43
CA LEU A 444 -13.37 5.61 -23.42
C LEU A 444 -13.00 6.95 -24.05
N LYS A 445 -11.89 7.04 -24.76
CA LYS A 445 -11.52 8.26 -25.48
C LYS A 445 -12.18 8.26 -26.88
N GLY A 446 -13.11 9.17 -27.12
CA GLY A 446 -13.57 9.53 -28.48
C GLY A 446 -14.66 8.65 -29.11
N VAL A 447 -15.43 7.84 -28.37
CA VAL A 447 -16.45 6.95 -28.92
C VAL A 447 -17.85 7.41 -28.54
N ASN A 448 -18.68 7.74 -29.55
CA ASN A 448 -20.04 8.24 -29.36
C ASN A 448 -21.19 7.21 -29.56
N LYS A 449 -20.92 5.93 -29.93
CA LYS A 449 -21.97 4.94 -30.14
C LYS A 449 -21.56 3.55 -29.63
N TYR A 450 -22.47 2.89 -28.92
CA TYR A 450 -22.27 1.61 -28.23
C TYR A 450 -23.08 0.50 -28.85
N LYS A 451 -22.49 -0.70 -28.98
CA LYS A 451 -23.22 -1.95 -29.09
C LYS A 451 -22.70 -2.93 -28.05
N THR A 452 -23.61 -3.73 -27.55
CA THR A 452 -23.45 -4.70 -26.47
C THR A 452 -22.30 -5.70 -26.66
N ASN A 453 -21.57 -6.02 -25.61
CA ASN A 453 -20.60 -7.09 -25.34
C ASN A 453 -19.20 -7.02 -25.97
N SER A 454 -18.96 -6.30 -27.02
CA SER A 454 -17.65 -5.93 -27.52
C SER A 454 -17.73 -4.50 -28.08
N VAL A 455 -16.91 -3.61 -27.57
CA VAL A 455 -16.88 -2.24 -28.03
C VAL A 455 -15.75 -2.12 -29.06
N PRO A 456 -16.05 -2.05 -30.36
CA PRO A 456 -15.00 -1.90 -31.36
C PRO A 456 -14.36 -0.52 -31.22
N TYR A 457 -13.07 -0.49 -30.87
CA TYR A 457 -12.29 0.72 -30.81
C TYR A 457 -11.23 0.74 -31.88
N LYS A 458 -11.06 1.91 -32.48
CA LYS A 458 -9.84 2.29 -33.15
C LYS A 458 -9.25 3.43 -32.34
N GLN A 459 -8.57 3.09 -31.25
CA GLN A 459 -7.89 4.07 -30.42
C GLN A 459 -6.46 3.68 -30.13
N VAL A 460 -5.64 4.68 -29.86
CA VAL A 460 -4.26 4.48 -29.42
C VAL A 460 -4.21 4.76 -27.92
N LEU A 461 -3.71 3.80 -27.14
CA LEU A 461 -3.44 3.93 -25.71
C LEU A 461 -1.94 3.85 -25.48
N THR A 462 -1.43 4.66 -24.57
CA THR A 462 -0.08 4.48 -24.04
C THR A 462 -0.10 3.45 -22.92
N GLY A 463 1.04 2.81 -22.63
CA GLY A 463 1.18 1.97 -21.44
C GLY A 463 0.77 2.72 -20.17
N GLU A 464 1.11 4.01 -20.06
CA GLU A 464 0.70 4.87 -18.94
C GLU A 464 -0.81 5.04 -18.82
N ASP A 465 -1.56 5.15 -19.95
CA ASP A 465 -3.03 5.20 -19.94
C ASP A 465 -3.61 3.89 -19.35
N ILE A 466 -3.02 2.75 -19.72
CA ILE A 466 -3.45 1.43 -19.25
C ILE A 466 -3.10 1.27 -17.77
N ASP A 467 -1.88 1.58 -17.36
CA ASP A 467 -1.45 1.46 -15.97
C ASP A 467 -2.29 2.35 -15.04
N LYS A 468 -2.60 3.58 -15.45
CA LYS A 468 -3.51 4.46 -14.73
C LYS A 468 -4.93 3.89 -14.64
N ALA A 469 -5.42 3.25 -15.70
CA ALA A 469 -6.74 2.61 -15.66
C ALA A 469 -6.75 1.44 -14.67
N ILE A 470 -5.74 0.57 -14.70
CA ILE A 470 -5.58 -0.54 -13.77
C ILE A 470 -5.48 -0.06 -12.33
N SER A 471 -4.65 0.97 -12.07
CA SER A 471 -4.52 1.59 -10.75
C SER A 471 -5.85 2.15 -10.24
N ARG A 472 -6.62 2.83 -11.09
CA ARG A 472 -7.95 3.35 -10.75
C ARG A 472 -8.98 2.25 -10.47
N PHE A 473 -8.94 1.15 -11.20
CA PHE A 473 -9.83 0.01 -10.94
C PHE A 473 -9.49 -0.62 -9.59
N TYR A 474 -8.23 -0.89 -9.35
CA TYR A 474 -7.75 -1.42 -8.07
C TYR A 474 -8.04 -0.44 -6.92
N GLY A 475 -7.81 0.85 -7.13
CA GLY A 475 -8.07 1.93 -6.17
C GLY A 475 -9.57 2.11 -5.81
N THR A 476 -10.51 1.42 -6.49
CA THR A 476 -11.91 1.36 -6.03
C THR A 476 -12.07 0.58 -4.73
N GLY A 477 -11.13 -0.32 -4.41
CA GLY A 477 -11.21 -1.27 -3.29
C GLY A 477 -12.20 -2.41 -3.53
N ALA A 478 -12.79 -2.50 -4.72
CA ALA A 478 -13.79 -3.52 -5.07
C ALA A 478 -13.18 -4.81 -5.65
N PHE A 479 -11.93 -4.72 -6.08
CA PHE A 479 -11.23 -5.83 -6.73
C PHE A 479 -10.02 -6.25 -5.90
N ASN A 480 -9.86 -7.56 -5.76
CA ASN A 480 -8.70 -8.16 -5.13
C ASN A 480 -7.48 -8.10 -6.07
N SER A 481 -7.72 -8.32 -7.36
CA SER A 481 -6.72 -8.14 -8.39
C SER A 481 -7.31 -7.57 -9.68
N VAL A 482 -6.48 -6.81 -10.40
CA VAL A 482 -6.80 -6.24 -11.71
C VAL A 482 -5.61 -6.51 -12.63
N THR A 483 -5.79 -7.41 -13.56
CA THR A 483 -4.73 -7.78 -14.50
C THR A 483 -5.13 -7.44 -15.93
N TYR A 484 -4.15 -7.22 -16.79
CA TYR A 484 -4.42 -7.06 -18.21
C TYR A 484 -3.45 -7.84 -19.07
N SER A 485 -3.83 -8.05 -20.30
CA SER A 485 -3.01 -8.69 -21.33
C SER A 485 -3.42 -8.19 -22.71
N MET A 486 -2.52 -8.38 -23.69
CA MET A 486 -2.75 -8.03 -25.08
C MET A 486 -2.93 -9.28 -25.91
N LYS A 487 -4.11 -9.43 -26.51
CA LYS A 487 -4.37 -10.49 -27.49
C LYS A 487 -4.16 -9.93 -28.90
N GLY A 488 -3.36 -10.62 -29.69
CA GLY A 488 -3.11 -10.34 -31.08
C GLY A 488 -2.05 -11.29 -31.62
N ASN A 489 -2.18 -11.68 -32.90
CA ASN A 489 -1.27 -12.64 -33.51
C ASN A 489 -0.25 -11.96 -34.43
N ASP A 490 -0.45 -10.69 -34.77
CA ASP A 490 0.37 -9.98 -35.74
C ASP A 490 0.67 -8.54 -35.26
N PRO A 491 1.95 -8.15 -35.20
CA PRO A 491 2.35 -6.78 -34.84
C PRO A 491 1.78 -5.68 -35.74
N GLN A 492 1.34 -6.02 -36.95
CA GLN A 492 0.78 -5.07 -37.92
C GLN A 492 -0.72 -4.82 -37.72
N TYR A 493 -1.42 -5.64 -36.91
CA TYR A 493 -2.84 -5.50 -36.64
C TYR A 493 -3.09 -4.97 -35.23
N PRO A 494 -4.20 -4.23 -35.06
CA PRO A 494 -4.57 -3.75 -33.73
C PRO A 494 -4.81 -4.89 -32.76
N ASP A 495 -4.37 -4.71 -31.50
CA ASP A 495 -4.54 -5.68 -30.43
C ASP A 495 -5.91 -5.55 -29.73
N THR A 496 -6.34 -6.62 -29.07
CA THR A 496 -7.43 -6.56 -28.09
C THR A 496 -6.84 -6.46 -26.70
N LEU A 497 -7.20 -5.40 -25.98
CA LEU A 497 -6.86 -5.24 -24.57
C LEU A 497 -7.84 -6.08 -23.73
N VAL A 498 -7.35 -7.09 -23.05
CA VAL A 498 -8.14 -7.93 -22.13
C VAL A 498 -7.85 -7.49 -20.69
N ILE A 499 -8.89 -7.06 -19.98
CA ILE A 499 -8.82 -6.66 -18.58
C ILE A 499 -9.56 -7.71 -17.75
N ASN A 500 -8.87 -8.33 -16.80
CA ASN A 500 -9.46 -9.30 -15.89
C ASN A 500 -9.57 -8.68 -14.50
N LEU A 501 -10.79 -8.67 -13.97
CA LEU A 501 -11.15 -8.09 -12.68
C LEU A 501 -11.55 -9.24 -11.75
N THR A 502 -10.77 -9.49 -10.71
CA THR A 502 -11.12 -10.48 -9.67
C THR A 502 -11.82 -9.73 -8.53
N PRO A 503 -13.10 -10.04 -8.25
CA PRO A 503 -13.80 -9.38 -7.15
C PRO A 503 -13.09 -9.59 -5.82
N GLY A 504 -13.00 -8.52 -5.02
CA GLY A 504 -12.44 -8.57 -3.68
C GLY A 504 -13.44 -9.08 -2.62
N PRO A 505 -12.99 -9.30 -1.39
CA PRO A 505 -13.87 -9.63 -0.29
C PRO A 505 -14.88 -8.51 -0.06
N ALA A 506 -16.14 -8.91 0.13
CA ALA A 506 -17.22 -7.93 0.27
C ALA A 506 -17.33 -7.35 1.68
N ASN A 507 -16.74 -8.01 2.69
CA ASN A 507 -16.89 -7.63 4.10
C ASN A 507 -15.54 -7.29 4.72
N GLU A 508 -15.57 -6.40 5.69
CA GLU A 508 -14.35 -5.92 6.37
C GLU A 508 -14.58 -5.67 7.86
N LEU A 509 -13.56 -5.97 8.67
CA LEU A 509 -13.46 -5.58 10.07
C LEU A 509 -12.30 -4.60 10.21
N GLY A 510 -12.53 -3.48 10.90
CA GLY A 510 -11.53 -2.47 11.16
C GLY A 510 -11.31 -2.25 12.63
N LEU A 511 -10.06 -2.11 13.07
CA LEU A 511 -9.66 -1.75 14.41
C LEU A 511 -8.77 -0.51 14.35
N GLY A 512 -9.20 0.58 14.95
CA GLY A 512 -8.40 1.78 15.18
C GLY A 512 -8.02 1.91 16.64
N VAL A 513 -6.84 2.44 16.94
CA VAL A 513 -6.38 2.74 18.29
C VAL A 513 -5.72 4.10 18.30
N ARG A 514 -6.06 4.92 19.28
CA ARG A 514 -5.47 6.26 19.47
C ARG A 514 -5.30 6.54 20.95
N TYR A 515 -4.26 7.29 21.26
CA TYR A 515 -4.04 7.93 22.55
C TYR A 515 -3.55 9.36 22.35
N ASP A 516 -4.04 10.27 23.15
CA ASP A 516 -3.52 11.62 23.25
C ASP A 516 -3.75 12.22 24.65
N THR A 517 -3.10 13.37 24.89
CA THR A 517 -3.14 14.00 26.22
C THR A 517 -4.47 14.68 26.57
N GLU A 518 -5.39 14.79 25.62
CA GLU A 518 -6.67 15.47 25.81
C GLU A 518 -7.84 14.50 25.99
N GLU A 519 -8.01 13.53 25.09
CA GLU A 519 -9.08 12.54 25.15
C GLU A 519 -8.65 11.19 25.76
N ALA A 520 -7.38 11.05 26.17
CA ALA A 520 -6.81 9.79 26.62
C ALA A 520 -6.91 8.69 25.53
N ALA A 521 -7.35 7.49 25.86
CA ALA A 521 -7.39 6.37 24.92
C ALA A 521 -8.73 6.32 24.17
N ALA A 522 -8.66 6.04 22.88
CA ALA A 522 -9.82 5.75 22.04
C ALA A 522 -9.58 4.49 21.21
N VAL A 523 -10.62 3.66 21.09
CA VAL A 523 -10.64 2.45 20.26
C VAL A 523 -11.79 2.57 19.26
N LEU A 524 -11.50 2.38 17.99
CA LEU A 524 -12.49 2.35 16.92
C LEU A 524 -12.69 0.91 16.44
N LEU A 525 -13.91 0.47 16.43
CA LEU A 525 -14.34 -0.81 15.87
C LEU A 525 -15.23 -0.55 14.67
N HIS A 526 -14.92 -1.16 13.55
CA HIS A 526 -15.71 -1.05 12.33
C HIS A 526 -16.05 -2.43 11.78
N MET A 527 -17.28 -2.59 11.30
CA MET A 527 -17.73 -3.74 10.54
C MET A 527 -18.45 -3.25 9.28
N GLY A 528 -17.96 -3.64 8.12
CA GLY A 528 -18.56 -3.37 6.82
C GLY A 528 -19.08 -4.64 6.18
N ILE A 529 -20.33 -4.62 5.70
CA ILE A 529 -20.97 -5.73 4.99
C ILE A 529 -21.44 -5.21 3.63
N HIS A 530 -21.01 -5.87 2.56
CA HIS A 530 -21.38 -5.55 1.20
C HIS A 530 -21.98 -6.77 0.54
N THR A 531 -23.11 -6.65 -0.12
CA THR A 531 -23.70 -7.79 -0.85
C THR A 531 -22.95 -8.10 -2.15
N LYS A 532 -22.29 -7.10 -2.73
CA LYS A 532 -21.44 -7.21 -3.93
C LYS A 532 -20.30 -6.20 -3.84
N ALA A 533 -19.15 -6.57 -4.38
CA ALA A 533 -17.94 -5.78 -4.22
C ALA A 533 -18.01 -4.36 -4.83
N LEU A 534 -18.74 -4.15 -5.92
CA LEU A 534 -18.71 -2.89 -6.67
C LEU A 534 -20.02 -2.10 -6.60
N PHE A 535 -21.18 -2.75 -6.79
CA PHE A 535 -22.49 -2.12 -6.87
C PHE A 535 -23.49 -2.82 -5.95
N GLY A 536 -24.53 -2.12 -5.52
CA GLY A 536 -25.58 -2.67 -4.69
C GLY A 536 -25.53 -2.18 -3.23
N PRO A 537 -26.27 -2.85 -2.34
CA PRO A 537 -26.37 -2.43 -0.96
C PRO A 537 -25.12 -2.74 -0.13
N SER A 538 -24.85 -1.85 0.81
CA SER A 538 -23.80 -2.00 1.82
C SER A 538 -24.32 -1.53 3.18
N LEU A 539 -23.85 -2.15 4.26
CA LEU A 539 -24.14 -1.79 5.63
C LEU A 539 -22.81 -1.63 6.38
N GLY A 540 -22.67 -0.55 7.12
CA GLY A 540 -21.53 -0.30 7.99
C GLY A 540 -21.97 -0.02 9.41
N LEU A 541 -21.27 -0.61 10.38
CA LEU A 541 -21.39 -0.30 11.80
C LEU A 541 -20.02 0.16 12.30
N THR A 542 -19.98 1.34 12.91
CA THR A 542 -18.76 1.88 13.52
C THR A 542 -19.03 2.29 14.96
N CYS A 543 -18.19 1.83 15.88
CA CYS A 543 -18.28 2.16 17.29
C CYS A 543 -16.96 2.75 17.77
N ARG A 544 -16.98 3.96 18.35
CA ARG A 544 -15.85 4.55 19.08
C ARG A 544 -16.04 4.36 20.56
N LEU A 545 -15.10 3.70 21.18
CA LEU A 545 -15.01 3.49 22.62
C LEU A 545 -13.95 4.46 23.15
N SER A 546 -14.37 5.53 23.80
CA SER A 546 -13.52 6.59 24.35
C SER A 546 -14.25 7.34 25.45
N TYR A 547 -13.66 8.42 25.95
CA TYR A 547 -14.34 9.38 26.84
C TYR A 547 -15.59 9.96 26.17
N ASN A 548 -15.53 10.25 24.87
CA ASN A 548 -16.63 10.72 24.04
C ASN A 548 -17.03 9.62 23.02
N PRO A 549 -17.86 8.63 23.43
CA PRO A 549 -18.20 7.49 22.58
C PRO A 549 -19.22 7.85 21.50
N TYR A 550 -19.15 7.14 20.36
CA TYR A 550 -20.20 7.19 19.36
C TYR A 550 -20.50 5.83 18.74
N ILE A 551 -21.71 5.70 18.21
CA ILE A 551 -22.14 4.60 17.36
C ILE A 551 -22.68 5.19 16.06
N LYS A 552 -22.17 4.71 14.93
CA LYS A 552 -22.60 5.11 13.60
C LYS A 552 -23.05 3.88 12.81
N VAL A 553 -24.24 3.93 12.27
CA VAL A 553 -24.80 2.94 11.34
C VAL A 553 -24.98 3.61 9.99
N ASN A 554 -24.42 3.04 8.95
CA ASN A 554 -24.53 3.54 7.59
C ASN A 554 -25.07 2.46 6.66
N GLY A 555 -26.28 2.67 6.12
CA GLY A 555 -26.83 1.90 5.02
C GLY A 555 -26.64 2.64 3.71
N ALA A 556 -26.20 1.95 2.66
CA ALA A 556 -26.02 2.63 1.39
C ALA A 556 -26.28 1.73 0.20
N TYR A 557 -26.61 2.33 -0.94
CA TYR A 557 -26.78 1.68 -2.23
C TYR A 557 -25.93 2.36 -3.29
N THR A 558 -24.98 1.62 -3.88
CA THR A 558 -24.12 2.11 -4.97
C THR A 558 -24.71 1.72 -6.32
N PHE A 559 -25.00 2.70 -7.14
CA PHE A 559 -25.52 2.52 -8.51
C PHE A 559 -24.42 2.22 -9.52
N GLN A 560 -24.80 1.73 -10.70
CA GLN A 560 -23.87 1.40 -11.79
C GLN A 560 -22.99 2.56 -12.25
N HIS A 561 -23.45 3.79 -12.12
CA HIS A 561 -22.69 4.99 -12.45
C HIS A 561 -21.85 5.52 -11.28
N PHE A 562 -21.65 4.71 -10.26
CA PHE A 562 -20.87 4.97 -9.03
C PHE A 562 -21.47 6.03 -8.08
N SER A 563 -22.57 6.69 -8.40
CA SER A 563 -23.25 7.49 -7.40
C SER A 563 -23.85 6.61 -6.30
N LYS A 564 -23.95 7.15 -5.11
CA LYS A 564 -24.30 6.40 -3.92
C LYS A 564 -25.40 7.15 -3.14
N VAL A 565 -26.49 6.45 -2.82
CA VAL A 565 -27.49 6.89 -1.84
C VAL A 565 -27.07 6.37 -0.47
N ASN A 566 -27.08 7.24 0.52
CA ASN A 566 -26.70 6.90 1.89
C ASN A 566 -27.84 7.24 2.85
N LEU A 567 -28.04 6.36 3.84
CA LEU A 567 -28.82 6.61 5.03
C LEU A 567 -27.90 6.36 6.22
N GLU A 568 -27.63 7.38 7.01
CA GLU A 568 -26.72 7.32 8.14
C GLU A 568 -27.45 7.69 9.42
N TYR A 569 -27.26 6.89 10.45
CA TYR A 569 -27.63 7.20 11.82
C TYR A 569 -26.36 7.31 12.66
N LEU A 570 -26.25 8.39 13.43
CA LEU A 570 -25.16 8.63 14.38
C LEU A 570 -25.76 8.95 15.75
N PHE A 571 -25.34 8.21 16.76
CA PHE A 571 -25.50 8.56 18.16
C PHE A 571 -24.12 8.90 18.74
N LYS A 572 -24.00 10.06 19.39
CA LYS A 572 -22.74 10.58 19.91
C LYS A 572 -22.98 11.19 21.28
N TYR A 573 -22.13 10.82 22.24
CA TYR A 573 -22.04 11.50 23.54
C TYR A 573 -20.79 12.38 23.54
N GLU A 574 -20.92 13.62 23.99
CA GLU A 574 -19.82 14.58 24.09
C GLU A 574 -19.82 15.24 25.48
N ASP A 575 -18.62 15.30 26.06
CA ASP A 575 -18.32 16.02 27.28
C ASP A 575 -17.10 16.91 26.99
N VAL A 576 -17.35 18.22 26.87
CA VAL A 576 -16.36 19.17 26.35
C VAL A 576 -16.35 20.43 27.19
N SER A 577 -15.16 20.89 27.57
CA SER A 577 -14.98 22.20 28.22
C SER A 577 -14.71 23.28 27.18
N ILE A 578 -15.51 24.34 27.23
CA ILE A 578 -15.36 25.53 26.37
C ILE A 578 -14.59 26.58 27.15
N TYR A 579 -13.65 27.19 26.47
CA TYR A 579 -12.79 28.23 27.03
C TYR A 579 -13.04 29.56 26.35
N ASP A 580 -12.76 30.66 27.07
CA ASP A 580 -12.59 31.99 26.53
C ASP A 580 -11.29 32.56 27.06
N SER A 581 -10.41 32.93 26.13
CA SER A 581 -9.09 33.52 26.46
C SER A 581 -8.27 32.63 27.43
N GLY A 582 -8.37 31.33 27.30
CA GLY A 582 -7.61 30.36 28.10
C GLY A 582 -8.20 30.03 29.46
N LYS A 583 -9.41 30.51 29.79
CA LYS A 583 -10.16 30.19 31.01
C LYS A 583 -11.39 29.37 30.65
N ILE A 584 -11.69 28.36 31.47
CA ILE A 584 -12.94 27.62 31.34
C ILE A 584 -14.11 28.56 31.63
N THR A 585 -14.97 28.72 30.66
CA THR A 585 -16.20 29.52 30.78
C THR A 585 -17.43 28.65 30.93
N SER A 586 -17.44 27.50 30.27
CA SER A 586 -18.56 26.58 30.35
C SER A 586 -18.12 25.12 30.18
N HIS A 587 -18.93 24.23 30.69
CA HIS A 587 -18.78 22.79 30.52
C HIS A 587 -20.05 22.28 29.84
N LEU A 588 -19.87 21.69 28.67
CA LEU A 588 -20.96 21.24 27.81
C LEU A 588 -21.01 19.73 27.76
N ARG A 589 -22.11 19.15 28.21
CA ARG A 589 -22.37 17.72 28.14
C ARG A 589 -23.68 17.50 27.37
N PHE A 590 -23.61 16.72 26.30
CA PHE A 590 -24.79 16.47 25.47
C PHE A 590 -24.75 15.12 24.77
N ASN A 591 -25.95 14.61 24.48
CA ASN A 591 -26.16 13.52 23.55
C ASN A 591 -26.63 14.08 22.20
N ALA A 592 -25.99 13.69 21.12
CA ALA A 592 -26.41 14.07 19.77
C ALA A 592 -26.90 12.85 18.99
N GLN A 593 -28.07 12.97 18.40
CA GLN A 593 -28.62 11.99 17.47
C GLN A 593 -28.77 12.64 16.10
N ARG A 594 -28.24 11.98 15.06
CA ARG A 594 -28.30 12.49 13.69
C ARG A 594 -28.77 11.42 12.73
N VAL A 595 -29.78 11.73 11.95
CA VAL A 595 -30.19 10.93 10.79
C VAL A 595 -29.89 11.74 9.53
N SER A 596 -29.14 11.18 8.59
CA SER A 596 -28.76 11.85 7.35
C SER A 596 -29.16 11.00 6.14
N PHE A 597 -29.79 11.60 5.16
CA PHE A 597 -30.09 10.99 3.87
C PHE A 597 -29.45 11.83 2.77
N TYR A 598 -28.51 11.23 2.01
CA TYR A 598 -27.77 12.00 1.03
C TYR A 598 -27.28 11.17 -0.16
N LEU A 599 -27.15 11.84 -1.30
CA LEU A 599 -26.43 11.37 -2.48
C LEU A 599 -24.97 11.76 -2.38
N SER A 600 -24.06 10.83 -2.69
CA SER A 600 -22.63 11.06 -2.74
C SER A 600 -22.01 10.45 -3.99
N ASN A 601 -20.70 10.63 -4.17
CA ASN A 601 -19.97 10.22 -5.36
C ASN A 601 -20.52 10.84 -6.67
N LEU A 602 -21.00 12.07 -6.58
CA LEU A 602 -21.37 12.87 -7.74
C LEU A 602 -20.12 13.59 -8.24
N TYR A 603 -19.46 13.00 -9.23
CA TYR A 603 -18.18 13.51 -9.72
C TYR A 603 -18.37 14.67 -10.72
N LEU A 604 -17.80 15.81 -10.40
CA LEU A 604 -17.61 16.91 -11.33
C LEU A 604 -16.11 17.10 -11.56
N ARG A 605 -15.57 16.55 -12.66
CA ARG A 605 -14.14 16.43 -12.92
C ARG A 605 -13.47 15.62 -11.80
N ASP A 606 -12.55 16.24 -11.06
CA ASP A 606 -11.79 15.61 -9.98
C ASP A 606 -12.41 15.82 -8.58
N PHE A 607 -13.53 16.58 -8.51
CA PHE A 607 -14.26 16.82 -7.27
C PHE A 607 -15.33 15.76 -7.04
N ASN A 608 -15.41 15.27 -5.81
CA ASN A 608 -16.51 14.47 -5.31
C ASN A 608 -17.54 15.38 -4.64
N MET A 609 -18.77 15.31 -5.08
CA MET A 609 -19.87 16.13 -4.54
C MET A 609 -20.90 15.25 -3.85
N GLY A 610 -21.57 15.83 -2.87
CA GLY A 610 -22.70 15.21 -2.18
C GLY A 610 -23.76 16.24 -1.82
N VAL A 611 -25.02 15.85 -1.89
CA VAL A 611 -26.16 16.68 -1.49
C VAL A 611 -27.14 15.84 -0.67
N GLY A 612 -27.75 16.45 0.33
CA GLY A 612 -28.65 15.70 1.19
C GLY A 612 -29.38 16.55 2.22
N VAL A 613 -30.10 15.85 3.05
CA VAL A 613 -30.83 16.40 4.20
C VAL A 613 -30.41 15.66 5.46
N LYS A 614 -30.44 16.33 6.59
CA LYS A 614 -30.21 15.72 7.89
C LYS A 614 -31.15 16.28 8.94
N TYR A 615 -31.50 15.43 9.88
CA TYR A 615 -32.18 15.78 11.13
C TYR A 615 -31.19 15.56 12.26
N GLN A 616 -31.12 16.51 13.21
CA GLN A 616 -30.28 16.43 14.39
C GLN A 616 -31.06 16.81 15.62
N ASN A 617 -30.94 15.99 16.64
CA ASN A 617 -31.46 16.26 17.99
C ASN A 617 -30.25 16.33 18.92
N TYR A 618 -30.19 17.36 19.75
CA TYR A 618 -29.22 17.53 20.80
C TYR A 618 -29.96 17.59 22.14
N HIS A 619 -29.65 16.66 23.03
CA HIS A 619 -30.12 16.66 24.40
C HIS A 619 -29.01 17.08 25.32
N THR A 620 -29.13 18.23 25.99
CA THR A 620 -28.13 18.79 26.89
C THR A 620 -28.38 18.33 28.31
N ASP A 621 -27.42 17.59 28.92
CA ASP A 621 -27.57 17.07 30.30
C ASP A 621 -27.18 18.10 31.36
N ASP A 622 -26.08 18.86 31.14
CA ASP A 622 -25.54 19.83 32.08
C ASP A 622 -24.91 21.02 31.32
N PHE A 623 -25.18 22.21 31.83
CA PHE A 623 -24.57 23.42 31.32
C PHE A 623 -24.21 24.34 32.49
N LEU A 624 -22.94 24.36 32.83
CA LEU A 624 -22.38 25.25 33.84
C LEU A 624 -22.04 26.59 33.23
N HIS A 625 -23.01 27.46 33.03
CA HIS A 625 -22.78 28.87 32.76
C HIS A 625 -23.75 29.73 33.58
N HIS A 626 -23.24 30.75 34.24
CA HIS A 626 -24.04 31.58 35.16
C HIS A 626 -25.14 32.43 34.50
N GLU A 627 -25.20 32.48 33.15
CA GLU A 627 -26.15 33.36 32.42
C GLU A 627 -27.21 32.62 31.58
N TYR A 628 -27.05 31.30 31.32
CA TYR A 628 -28.00 30.54 30.49
C TYR A 628 -28.36 29.21 31.09
N GLU A 629 -29.56 29.04 31.52
CA GLU A 629 -30.14 27.73 31.98
C GLU A 629 -30.63 26.91 30.77
N PHE A 630 -29.76 26.10 30.17
CA PHE A 630 -30.14 25.14 29.09
C PHE A 630 -30.06 23.68 29.53
N ALA A 631 -29.95 23.38 30.85
CA ALA A 631 -29.94 22.01 31.34
C ALA A 631 -31.27 21.34 31.05
N GLY A 632 -31.26 20.13 30.44
CA GLY A 632 -32.45 19.34 30.14
C GLY A 632 -33.27 19.81 28.94
N THR A 633 -32.66 20.61 28.01
CA THR A 633 -33.36 21.05 26.78
C THR A 633 -33.03 20.16 25.56
N ASP A 634 -34.09 19.85 24.82
CA ASP A 634 -33.96 19.20 23.50
C ASP A 634 -33.93 20.26 22.41
N LEU A 635 -32.85 20.28 21.61
CA LEU A 635 -32.71 21.15 20.45
C LEU A 635 -32.79 20.33 19.16
N ASN A 636 -33.72 20.72 18.28
CA ASN A 636 -34.00 20.00 17.06
C ASN A 636 -33.65 20.84 15.83
N PHE A 637 -32.92 20.26 14.89
CA PHE A 637 -32.53 20.92 13.68
C PHE A 637 -32.80 20.04 12.47
N VAL A 638 -33.34 20.62 11.43
CA VAL A 638 -33.45 20.02 10.09
C VAL A 638 -32.61 20.84 9.14
N SER A 639 -31.78 20.21 8.35
CA SER A 639 -30.96 20.96 7.40
C SER A 639 -30.85 20.29 6.03
N ALA A 640 -30.69 21.10 5.01
CA ALA A 640 -30.27 20.70 3.68
C ALA A 640 -28.79 21.10 3.49
N PHE A 641 -27.99 20.19 2.97
CA PHE A 641 -26.56 20.46 2.78
C PHE A 641 -26.03 20.04 1.41
N GLY A 642 -25.01 20.77 0.97
CA GLY A 642 -24.17 20.43 -0.15
C GLY A 642 -22.71 20.38 0.29
N LYS A 643 -22.00 19.30 -0.07
CA LYS A 643 -20.56 19.15 0.21
C LYS A 643 -19.79 18.90 -1.07
N PHE A 644 -18.56 19.32 -1.10
CA PHE A 644 -17.61 19.01 -2.16
C PHE A 644 -16.23 18.72 -1.57
N GLN A 645 -15.54 17.79 -2.19
CA GLN A 645 -14.23 17.32 -1.72
C GLN A 645 -13.31 17.06 -2.90
N PHE A 646 -12.05 17.40 -2.70
CA PHE A 646 -10.95 17.06 -3.59
C PHE A 646 -9.78 16.59 -2.74
N ASP A 647 -9.14 15.48 -3.10
CA ASP A 647 -7.96 14.97 -2.39
C ASP A 647 -7.06 14.19 -3.37
N ASP A 648 -5.94 14.76 -3.75
CA ASP A 648 -4.91 14.10 -4.56
C ASP A 648 -3.56 13.99 -3.84
N ARG A 649 -3.55 14.19 -2.51
CA ARG A 649 -2.37 13.98 -1.69
C ARG A 649 -1.87 12.53 -1.80
N ASP A 650 -0.56 12.37 -1.82
CA ASP A 650 0.10 11.07 -1.81
C ASP A 650 0.02 10.34 -0.45
N SER A 651 -0.12 11.06 0.65
CA SER A 651 -0.30 10.55 2.01
C SER A 651 -1.22 11.46 2.83
N LYS A 652 -1.93 10.91 3.81
CA LYS A 652 -2.80 11.70 4.71
C LYS A 652 -1.98 12.46 5.77
N TYR A 653 -1.01 11.79 6.42
CA TYR A 653 -0.27 12.37 7.55
C TYR A 653 1.06 12.99 7.17
N PHE A 654 1.77 12.42 6.20
CA PHE A 654 3.09 12.90 5.78
C PHE A 654 3.12 13.17 4.27
N PRO A 655 2.20 14.00 3.74
CA PRO A 655 2.15 14.25 2.31
C PRO A 655 3.46 14.87 1.82
N THR A 656 3.92 14.42 0.65
CA THR A 656 5.06 15.04 -0.05
C THR A 656 4.61 15.82 -1.27
N GLY A 657 3.36 15.67 -1.69
CA GLY A 657 2.75 16.41 -2.79
C GLY A 657 1.24 16.25 -2.84
N GLY A 658 0.60 17.10 -3.62
CA GLY A 658 -0.83 17.10 -3.83
C GLY A 658 -1.57 18.13 -3.00
N GLY A 659 -2.89 18.21 -3.20
CA GLY A 659 -3.77 19.16 -2.55
C GLY A 659 -4.99 18.50 -1.92
N TYR A 660 -5.62 19.23 -1.04
CA TYR A 660 -6.86 18.84 -0.39
C TYR A 660 -7.80 20.05 -0.35
N VAL A 661 -9.06 19.84 -0.71
CA VAL A 661 -10.13 20.81 -0.53
C VAL A 661 -11.35 20.08 0.03
N ASP A 662 -11.94 20.62 1.08
CA ASP A 662 -13.22 20.19 1.65
C ASP A 662 -14.08 21.42 1.87
N GLY A 663 -15.32 21.39 1.38
CA GLY A 663 -16.25 22.46 1.59
C GLY A 663 -17.67 21.95 1.79
N MET A 664 -18.44 22.66 2.61
CA MET A 664 -19.83 22.37 2.93
C MET A 664 -20.63 23.66 3.09
N TYR A 665 -21.77 23.70 2.45
CA TYR A 665 -22.81 24.70 2.71
C TYR A 665 -24.02 23.99 3.29
N GLU A 666 -24.62 24.58 4.29
CA GLU A 666 -25.75 24.01 5.01
C GLU A 666 -26.79 25.10 5.29
N LEU A 667 -28.03 24.83 4.93
CA LEU A 667 -29.18 25.64 5.28
C LEU A 667 -29.95 24.93 6.39
N VAL A 668 -30.02 25.56 7.56
CA VAL A 668 -30.50 24.96 8.82
C VAL A 668 -31.81 25.64 9.20
N PHE A 669 -32.79 24.82 9.60
CA PHE A 669 -34.01 25.21 10.26
C PHE A 669 -34.07 24.55 11.61
N GLY A 670 -34.28 25.25 12.69
CA GLY A 670 -34.30 24.65 14.00
C GLY A 670 -34.82 25.50 15.11
N ASP A 671 -35.01 24.84 16.22
CA ASP A 671 -35.43 25.40 17.48
C ASP A 671 -34.39 26.36 18.04
N VAL A 672 -34.68 27.66 17.94
CA VAL A 672 -33.83 28.73 18.43
C VAL A 672 -34.58 29.47 19.51
N GLY A 673 -34.52 29.02 20.78
CA GLY A 673 -35.27 29.58 21.88
C GLY A 673 -36.77 29.39 21.72
N SER A 674 -37.52 30.48 21.82
CA SER A 674 -38.99 30.43 21.68
C SER A 674 -39.49 30.51 20.25
N ASN A 675 -38.63 30.63 19.26
CA ASN A 675 -39.02 30.80 17.85
C ASN A 675 -38.14 29.94 16.92
N ASP A 676 -38.75 29.31 15.91
CA ASP A 676 -38.07 28.60 14.85
C ASP A 676 -37.43 29.59 13.86
N HIS A 677 -36.14 29.39 13.55
CA HIS A 677 -35.39 30.25 12.64
C HIS A 677 -34.64 29.45 11.55
N TRP A 678 -34.44 30.16 10.43
CA TRP A 678 -33.56 29.71 9.37
C TRP A 678 -32.22 30.44 9.50
N PHE A 679 -31.14 29.71 9.40
CA PHE A 679 -29.79 30.25 9.26
C PHE A 679 -28.96 29.41 8.29
N SER A 680 -27.86 29.94 7.85
CA SER A 680 -26.95 29.20 6.98
C SER A 680 -25.55 29.10 7.58
N THR A 681 -24.87 28.00 7.24
CA THR A 681 -23.46 27.85 7.56
C THR A 681 -22.67 27.51 6.31
N PHE A 682 -21.46 28.03 6.21
CA PHE A 682 -20.52 27.69 5.17
C PHE A 682 -19.17 27.41 5.79
N ARG A 683 -18.52 26.34 5.34
CA ARG A 683 -17.12 26.07 5.69
C ARG A 683 -16.35 25.66 4.45
N ILE A 684 -15.10 26.05 4.39
CA ILE A 684 -14.11 25.58 3.41
C ILE A 684 -12.76 25.43 4.07
N ARG A 685 -12.08 24.35 3.70
CA ARG A 685 -10.68 24.07 4.06
C ARG A 685 -9.93 23.71 2.79
N ALA A 686 -8.79 24.31 2.58
CA ALA A 686 -7.93 24.00 1.43
C ALA A 686 -6.47 24.00 1.85
N ASN A 687 -5.72 22.99 1.46
CA ASN A 687 -4.27 22.96 1.60
C ASN A 687 -3.60 22.37 0.37
N THR A 688 -2.32 22.66 0.23
CA THR A 688 -1.47 22.09 -0.79
C THR A 688 -0.11 21.77 -0.18
N THR A 689 0.54 20.74 -0.70
CA THR A 689 1.84 20.30 -0.22
C THR A 689 2.88 20.45 -1.30
N ILE A 690 3.96 21.16 -0.98
CA ILE A 690 5.06 21.49 -1.88
C ILE A 690 6.36 20.96 -1.26
N SER A 691 7.01 20.00 -1.93
CA SER A 691 8.34 19.53 -1.54
C SER A 691 9.42 20.33 -2.24
N PHE A 692 10.25 21.04 -1.46
CA PHE A 692 11.41 21.74 -2.00
C PHE A 692 12.58 20.79 -2.24
N THR A 693 12.68 19.76 -1.41
CA THR A 693 13.66 18.68 -1.51
C THR A 693 13.00 17.38 -1.03
N ASP A 694 13.67 16.25 -1.19
CA ASP A 694 13.22 14.95 -0.65
C ASP A 694 13.02 14.97 0.87
N ARG A 695 13.53 15.98 1.58
CA ARG A 695 13.49 16.09 3.03
C ARG A 695 12.67 17.26 3.53
N LEU A 696 12.51 18.32 2.75
CA LEU A 696 11.88 19.57 3.18
C LEU A 696 10.58 19.80 2.44
N THR A 697 9.49 19.86 3.17
CA THR A 697 8.12 19.98 2.66
C THR A 697 7.41 21.15 3.33
N PHE A 698 6.72 21.97 2.55
CA PHE A 698 5.91 23.09 3.00
C PHE A 698 4.44 22.82 2.69
N THR A 699 3.57 23.00 3.69
CA THR A 699 2.13 22.78 3.56
C THR A 699 1.39 24.01 4.10
N PRO A 700 1.02 24.98 3.24
CA PRO A 700 0.08 26.04 3.59
C PRO A 700 -1.35 25.52 3.60
N GLU A 701 -2.16 26.04 4.51
CA GLU A 701 -3.59 25.73 4.64
C GLU A 701 -4.38 27.02 4.90
N ILE A 702 -5.57 27.08 4.33
CA ILE A 702 -6.57 28.10 4.64
C ILE A 702 -7.87 27.41 5.04
N SER A 703 -8.48 27.89 6.11
CA SER A 703 -9.78 27.43 6.58
C SER A 703 -10.67 28.63 6.88
N TYR A 704 -11.89 28.61 6.40
CA TYR A 704 -12.88 29.63 6.66
C TYR A 704 -14.20 28.99 7.07
N ARG A 705 -14.87 29.58 8.06
CA ARG A 705 -16.23 29.21 8.45
C ARG A 705 -17.04 30.44 8.77
N MET A 706 -18.30 30.41 8.35
CA MET A 706 -19.29 31.42 8.74
C MET A 706 -20.57 30.74 9.25
N VAL A 707 -21.25 31.44 10.14
CA VAL A 707 -22.63 31.20 10.55
C VAL A 707 -23.38 32.50 10.34
N ASP A 708 -24.35 32.45 9.44
CA ASP A 708 -25.13 33.66 9.06
C ASP A 708 -26.38 33.72 9.95
N GLU A 709 -26.25 34.37 11.13
CA GLU A 709 -27.37 34.63 12.04
C GLU A 709 -27.13 35.91 12.87
N TYR A 710 -28.21 36.67 13.03
CA TYR A 710 -28.29 37.81 13.94
C TYR A 710 -28.90 37.40 15.29
N GLY A 711 -28.08 37.15 16.30
CA GLY A 711 -28.58 36.84 17.65
C GLY A 711 -27.71 35.82 18.43
N SER A 712 -28.25 35.29 19.51
CA SER A 712 -27.56 34.27 20.32
C SER A 712 -27.45 32.96 19.53
N ILE A 713 -26.26 32.66 19.05
CA ILE A 713 -25.96 31.46 18.30
C ILE A 713 -26.05 30.23 19.21
N TRP A 714 -26.51 29.15 18.64
CA TRP A 714 -26.72 27.86 19.33
C TRP A 714 -25.44 27.09 19.44
N ILE A 715 -25.14 26.59 20.61
CA ILE A 715 -23.89 25.92 20.96
C ILE A 715 -23.43 24.91 19.93
N PRO A 716 -24.30 24.00 19.38
CA PRO A 716 -23.84 23.03 18.39
C PRO A 716 -23.36 23.64 17.05
N TYR A 717 -23.76 24.85 16.73
CA TYR A 717 -23.45 25.53 15.47
C TYR A 717 -22.48 26.71 15.60
N ASN A 718 -22.14 27.12 16.80
CA ASN A 718 -21.17 28.19 17.05
C ASN A 718 -19.82 27.90 16.40
N ASN A 719 -19.04 28.93 16.12
CA ASN A 719 -17.67 28.77 15.67
C ASN A 719 -16.75 28.48 16.87
N TYR A 720 -16.00 27.40 16.73
CA TYR A 720 -15.00 27.00 17.71
C TYR A 720 -13.65 26.81 17.06
N VAL A 721 -12.60 27.24 17.74
CA VAL A 721 -11.21 27.03 17.30
C VAL A 721 -10.42 26.32 18.38
N GLY A 722 -9.43 25.52 17.98
CA GLY A 722 -8.52 24.84 18.88
C GLY A 722 -8.33 23.36 18.52
N GLY A 723 -7.50 22.67 19.30
CA GLY A 723 -7.13 21.28 19.04
C GLY A 723 -6.20 21.10 17.84
N ALA A 724 -5.65 19.91 17.71
CA ALA A 724 -4.69 19.56 16.66
C ALA A 724 -5.34 19.20 15.30
N GLU A 725 -6.62 18.83 15.30
CA GLU A 725 -7.35 18.39 14.10
C GLU A 725 -8.74 19.04 14.05
N HIS A 726 -9.25 19.24 12.83
CA HIS A 726 -10.57 19.78 12.58
C HIS A 726 -11.67 18.77 12.98
N GLY A 727 -12.75 19.27 13.58
CA GLY A 727 -13.92 18.46 13.94
C GLY A 727 -13.68 17.41 15.03
N ARG A 728 -12.63 17.58 15.82
CA ARG A 728 -12.21 16.62 16.83
C ARG A 728 -13.20 16.54 18.01
N TYR A 729 -13.58 17.67 18.55
CA TYR A 729 -14.48 17.80 19.72
C TYR A 729 -15.93 18.01 19.29
N ILE A 730 -16.13 18.98 18.46
CA ILE A 730 -17.44 19.33 17.86
C ILE A 730 -17.30 19.33 16.35
N ASP A 731 -18.27 18.85 15.61
CA ASP A 731 -18.25 18.65 14.16
C ASP A 731 -17.77 19.88 13.36
N HIS A 732 -17.96 21.09 13.88
CA HIS A 732 -17.63 22.36 13.21
C HIS A 732 -16.39 23.06 13.72
N GLN A 733 -15.70 22.49 14.68
CA GLN A 733 -14.47 23.05 15.24
C GLN A 733 -13.37 23.12 14.17
N MET A 734 -12.62 24.21 14.16
CA MET A 734 -11.45 24.42 13.31
C MET A 734 -10.17 24.29 14.13
N ALA A 735 -9.19 23.52 13.65
CA ALA A 735 -7.91 23.34 14.30
C ALA A 735 -7.12 24.67 14.35
N PHE A 736 -6.48 24.94 15.48
CA PHE A 736 -5.62 26.10 15.65
C PHE A 736 -4.41 25.83 16.54
N VAL A 737 -3.22 26.11 16.05
CA VAL A 737 -1.96 25.85 16.75
C VAL A 737 -1.87 26.70 18.01
N GLY A 738 -1.57 26.07 19.14
CA GLY A 738 -1.38 26.73 20.42
C GLY A 738 -2.63 26.77 21.31
N ILE A 739 -3.73 26.19 20.86
CA ILE A 739 -4.96 26.02 21.63
C ILE A 739 -5.24 24.51 21.71
N ASN A 740 -5.09 23.91 22.90
CA ASN A 740 -5.39 22.49 23.11
C ASN A 740 -6.89 22.22 23.30
N ASN A 741 -7.60 23.23 23.80
CA ASN A 741 -9.02 23.14 24.11
C ASN A 741 -9.85 23.73 22.98
N ILE A 742 -11.16 23.88 23.18
CA ILE A 742 -12.00 24.67 22.28
C ILE A 742 -12.31 26.04 22.86
N GLU A 743 -12.02 27.03 22.05
CA GLU A 743 -12.31 28.44 22.31
C GLU A 743 -13.45 28.90 21.43
N LEU A 744 -14.42 29.63 22.00
CA LEU A 744 -15.51 30.25 21.26
C LEU A 744 -14.98 31.47 20.48
N VAL A 745 -15.41 31.62 19.24
CA VAL A 745 -15.06 32.75 18.39
C VAL A 745 -16.31 33.26 17.65
N GLU A 746 -16.17 34.40 17.00
CA GLU A 746 -17.26 35.13 16.35
C GLU A 746 -17.73 34.37 15.09
N ASN A 747 -18.86 34.85 14.52
CA ASN A 747 -19.61 34.21 13.44
C ASN A 747 -18.83 33.99 12.15
N HIS A 748 -17.88 34.87 11.84
CA HIS A 748 -16.98 34.73 10.69
C HIS A 748 -15.56 34.48 11.19
N THR A 749 -14.99 33.36 10.81
CA THR A 749 -13.66 32.98 11.27
C THR A 749 -12.79 32.50 10.11
N LEU A 750 -11.64 33.10 9.94
CA LEU A 750 -10.64 32.77 8.93
C LEU A 750 -9.33 32.37 9.60
N ILE A 751 -8.80 31.19 9.24
CA ILE A 751 -7.52 30.71 9.71
C ILE A 751 -6.60 30.48 8.50
N GLY A 752 -5.44 31.12 8.52
CA GLY A 752 -4.32 30.78 7.66
C GLY A 752 -3.27 30.04 8.47
N SER A 753 -2.85 28.86 8.06
CA SER A 753 -1.80 28.11 8.73
C SER A 753 -0.74 27.60 7.76
N ALA A 754 0.43 27.31 8.27
CA ALA A 754 1.52 26.74 7.49
C ALA A 754 2.35 25.77 8.34
N SER A 755 2.77 24.67 7.72
CA SER A 755 3.70 23.71 8.31
C SER A 755 4.94 23.60 7.43
N LEU A 756 6.11 23.79 8.00
CA LEU A 756 7.39 23.52 7.36
C LEU A 756 7.98 22.26 8.01
N ARG A 757 7.90 21.13 7.31
CA ARG A 757 8.32 19.83 7.79
C ARG A 757 9.66 19.41 7.19
N CYS A 758 10.58 18.98 8.05
CA CYS A 758 11.86 18.39 7.68
C CYS A 758 11.90 16.91 8.08
N ARG A 759 12.19 16.02 7.14
CA ARG A 759 12.51 14.63 7.41
C ARG A 759 13.96 14.49 7.83
N LEU A 760 14.23 14.29 9.12
CA LEU A 760 15.58 14.18 9.67
C LEU A 760 16.27 12.89 9.18
N TRP A 761 15.61 11.74 9.37
CA TRP A 761 15.99 10.44 8.84
C TRP A 761 14.74 9.56 8.71
N ARG A 762 14.79 8.49 7.98
CA ARG A 762 13.72 7.57 7.51
C ARG A 762 12.28 7.88 7.97
N LYS A 763 11.96 7.71 9.26
CA LYS A 763 10.61 7.83 9.84
C LYS A 763 10.45 9.00 10.81
N HIS A 764 11.48 9.86 10.95
CA HIS A 764 11.52 10.95 11.93
C HIS A 764 11.33 12.30 11.24
N TYR A 765 10.40 13.07 11.74
CA TYR A 765 10.03 14.36 11.18
C TYR A 765 10.02 15.44 12.27
N VAL A 766 10.47 16.62 11.91
CA VAL A 766 10.31 17.83 12.72
C VAL A 766 9.59 18.86 11.88
N SER A 767 8.58 19.52 12.45
CA SER A 767 7.78 20.54 11.78
C SER A 767 7.74 21.82 12.60
N ALA A 768 8.00 22.96 11.96
CA ALA A 768 7.65 24.27 12.47
C ALA A 768 6.22 24.59 12.01
N LEU A 769 5.37 24.99 12.94
CA LEU A 769 3.97 25.30 12.73
C LEU A 769 3.73 26.78 12.99
N ALA A 770 2.96 27.43 12.12
CA ALA A 770 2.49 28.78 12.32
C ALA A 770 1.02 28.90 11.89
N ALA A 771 0.24 29.63 12.63
CA ALA A 771 -1.16 29.89 12.31
C ALA A 771 -1.51 31.35 12.63
N TRP A 772 -2.42 31.89 11.85
CA TRP A 772 -2.99 33.19 12.04
C TRP A 772 -4.50 33.08 11.94
N LEU A 773 -5.19 33.56 12.94
CA LEU A 773 -6.65 33.59 13.06
C LEU A 773 -7.15 35.03 12.95
N ARG A 774 -8.21 35.19 12.22
CA ARG A 774 -8.99 36.43 12.16
C ARG A 774 -10.45 36.09 12.35
N THR A 775 -11.16 36.81 13.21
CA THR A 775 -12.57 36.57 13.53
C THR A 775 -13.35 37.87 13.74
N SER A 776 -14.64 37.87 13.41
CA SER A 776 -15.55 38.99 13.54
C SER A 776 -17.01 38.52 13.41
N ASP A 777 -17.95 39.27 13.98
CA ASP A 777 -19.40 39.00 13.81
C ASP A 777 -19.92 39.33 12.42
N ILE A 778 -19.25 40.23 11.69
CA ILE A 778 -19.61 40.66 10.34
C ILE A 778 -18.41 40.46 9.40
N PHE A 779 -18.65 39.89 8.22
CA PHE A 779 -17.60 39.59 7.25
C PHE A 779 -16.78 40.83 6.84
N GLU A 780 -17.43 41.96 6.60
CA GLU A 780 -16.76 43.19 6.21
C GLU A 780 -15.82 43.74 7.31
N SER A 781 -16.20 43.56 8.56
CA SER A 781 -15.40 43.96 9.73
C SER A 781 -14.20 43.06 9.97
N MET A 782 -14.16 41.90 9.41
CA MET A 782 -13.07 40.90 9.61
C MET A 782 -11.71 41.50 9.19
N PHE A 783 -11.65 42.32 8.15
CA PHE A 783 -10.42 42.89 7.62
C PHE A 783 -10.15 44.31 8.08
N ASN A 784 -11.05 44.91 8.85
CA ASN A 784 -10.94 46.24 9.43
C ASN A 784 -10.34 46.20 10.86
N GLN A 785 -10.31 47.37 11.54
CA GLN A 785 -9.80 47.45 12.92
C GLN A 785 -10.68 46.72 13.95
N ASP A 786 -11.92 46.51 13.64
CA ASP A 786 -12.90 45.84 14.53
C ASP A 786 -12.71 44.30 14.57
N GLY A 787 -12.05 43.70 13.56
CA GLY A 787 -11.77 42.28 13.53
C GLY A 787 -10.63 41.91 14.52
N ARG A 788 -10.87 40.87 15.33
CA ARG A 788 -9.87 40.32 16.26
C ARG A 788 -8.89 39.44 15.54
N GLY A 789 -7.60 39.58 15.86
CA GLY A 789 -6.53 38.80 15.24
C GLY A 789 -5.62 38.11 16.24
N TYR A 790 -5.29 36.83 16.00
CA TYR A 790 -4.49 36.02 16.90
C TYR A 790 -3.45 35.19 16.14
N GLY A 791 -2.30 34.93 16.80
CA GLY A 791 -1.21 34.12 16.26
C GLY A 791 -1.02 32.84 17.06
N GLY A 792 -0.68 31.77 16.38
CA GLY A 792 -0.31 30.47 16.95
C GLY A 792 1.01 29.98 16.39
N TYR A 793 1.88 29.41 17.24
CA TYR A 793 3.20 28.91 16.84
C TYR A 793 3.46 27.58 17.51
N GLY A 794 4.15 26.67 16.83
CA GLY A 794 4.47 25.37 17.40
C GLY A 794 5.71 24.73 16.79
N LEU A 795 6.31 23.85 17.57
CA LEU A 795 7.34 22.92 17.12
C LEU A 795 6.86 21.51 17.40
N GLN A 796 6.81 20.69 16.35
CA GLN A 796 6.32 19.33 16.43
C GLN A 796 7.42 18.36 16.03
N TYR A 797 7.62 17.32 16.83
CA TYR A 797 8.36 16.14 16.45
C TYR A 797 7.38 14.99 16.22
N GLN A 798 7.57 14.24 15.13
CA GLN A 798 6.75 13.07 14.80
C GLN A 798 7.61 11.90 14.38
N TYR A 799 7.19 10.72 14.82
CA TYR A 799 7.73 9.45 14.39
C TYR A 799 6.63 8.61 13.74
N SER A 800 6.86 8.16 12.50
CA SER A 800 5.89 7.32 11.77
C SER A 800 5.99 5.88 12.23
N THR A 801 4.91 5.34 12.81
CA THR A 801 4.83 3.94 13.25
C THR A 801 3.73 3.20 12.49
N PRO A 802 3.72 1.87 12.52
CA PRO A 802 2.61 1.08 11.97
C PRO A 802 1.26 1.35 12.66
N LEU A 803 1.29 1.76 13.92
CA LEU A 803 0.09 2.12 14.70
C LEU A 803 -0.39 3.56 14.43
N GLY A 804 0.26 4.26 13.51
CA GLY A 804 0.04 5.68 13.25
C GLY A 804 1.18 6.56 13.77
N PRO A 805 1.13 7.88 13.53
CA PRO A 805 2.15 8.79 13.99
C PRO A 805 2.20 8.87 15.52
N VAL A 806 3.41 8.88 16.09
CA VAL A 806 3.67 9.31 17.46
C VAL A 806 4.18 10.74 17.38
N GLY A 807 3.48 11.67 18.02
CA GLY A 807 3.77 13.10 17.93
C GLY A 807 3.91 13.77 19.28
N LEU A 808 4.90 14.67 19.42
CA LEU A 808 5.01 15.60 20.52
C LEU A 808 5.06 17.02 19.95
N THR A 809 4.11 17.85 20.36
CA THR A 809 3.99 19.24 19.91
C THR A 809 4.11 20.19 21.10
N ALA A 810 5.08 21.09 21.06
CA ALA A 810 5.15 22.25 21.95
C ALA A 810 4.57 23.45 21.21
N GLN A 811 3.60 24.13 21.79
CA GLN A 811 2.86 25.17 21.09
C GLN A 811 2.46 26.33 22.00
N TYR A 812 2.28 27.50 21.38
CA TYR A 812 1.87 28.73 22.03
C TYR A 812 0.86 29.49 21.19
N SER A 813 -0.11 30.13 21.80
CA SER A 813 -1.06 31.01 21.14
C SER A 813 -1.14 32.35 21.84
N THR A 814 -1.25 33.43 21.07
CA THR A 814 -1.54 34.77 21.57
C THR A 814 -2.97 34.92 22.07
N PHE A 815 -3.86 34.00 21.69
CA PHE A 815 -5.26 33.91 22.12
C PHE A 815 -5.31 33.49 23.60
N SER A 816 -4.86 32.27 23.90
CA SER A 816 -4.84 31.73 25.26
C SER A 816 -3.69 32.25 26.13
N ARG A 817 -2.65 32.82 25.49
CA ARG A 817 -1.39 33.29 26.12
C ARG A 817 -0.67 32.23 26.95
N ASN A 818 -0.91 30.97 26.64
CA ASN A 818 -0.35 29.81 27.32
C ASN A 818 0.53 28.99 26.38
N THR A 819 1.60 28.41 26.95
CA THR A 819 2.38 27.37 26.27
C THR A 819 1.84 26.01 26.70
N SER A 820 1.62 25.14 25.75
CA SER A 820 1.10 23.81 26.00
C SER A 820 1.92 22.73 25.30
N LEU A 821 1.88 21.53 25.86
CA LEU A 821 2.45 20.32 25.28
C LEU A 821 1.32 19.39 24.90
N TYR A 822 1.38 18.86 23.69
CA TYR A 822 0.43 17.88 23.17
C TYR A 822 1.16 16.62 22.72
N LEU A 823 0.79 15.49 23.28
CA LEU A 823 1.30 14.17 22.90
C LEU A 823 0.19 13.40 22.20
N SER A 824 0.50 12.78 21.06
CA SER A 824 -0.43 11.91 20.33
C SER A 824 0.24 10.63 19.86
N LEU A 825 -0.54 9.56 19.78
CA LEU A 825 -0.16 8.27 19.22
C LEU A 825 -1.36 7.70 18.46
N GLY A 826 -1.15 7.23 17.25
CA GLY A 826 -2.16 6.59 16.44
C GLY A 826 -2.80 7.51 15.40
N TYR A 827 -3.71 6.95 14.63
CA TYR A 827 -4.48 7.66 13.60
C TYR A 827 -5.69 8.37 14.20
N TYR A 828 -6.04 9.53 13.68
CA TYR A 828 -7.26 10.26 14.08
C TYR A 828 -8.51 9.64 13.42
N PHE A 829 -9.58 9.44 14.24
CA PHE A 829 -10.89 8.94 13.84
C PHE A 829 -12.04 9.46 14.70
#